data_4d91de2e34b5b73ea36e5c569bfeb41e
#
_entry.id   4d91de2e34b5b73ea36e5c569bfeb41e
#
_cell.length_a   1.000
_cell.length_b   1.000
_cell.length_c   1.000
_cell.angle_alpha   90.00
_cell.angle_beta   90.00
_cell.angle_gamma   90.00
#
_symmetry.space_group_name_H-M   'P 1'
#
loop_
_entity.id
_entity.type
_entity.pdbx_description
1 polymer ?
#
loop_
_entity_poly.entity_id
_entity_poly.type
_entity_poly.pdbx_seq_one_letter_code
_entity_poly.pdbx_strand_id
1 'polypeptide(L)'
;MSLKDCVIKTEYRSLIDNVITEFYIPLLSEAKIYRRAVGFFSSTALIEISKGISNLVLNGGKICIVASPHLSDEDVMAIKKGYDERDKIIENALLRQITTKPVDYYSLERLNLLAHLISDNILDIKIAYMEKDGIIGMYHEKMGIIEDFEGNKVAFSGSMNESATAMSANYETIDVFCNWKQSEVERVNLKEKAFTSIWNNNEQNIKVVEFPKLSKLIIEKYKKKTVDFKIDDKEYINLKDVNRNKKIDIQIPKDISLYSYQKEAINNWKLNNYCGIFDMATGTGKTSAIENIYNNLNRNIAVIIVCPYQHLVEQWVVDIKKFGVNPIVCYSASQQKNWKDNVKISIKNYNLNLLNFFCIVTTNATFSSNFLQKQIKSLKGNILLVIDEAHNFGAKNLNRALLDNIPYRLALSATLERHGDIEGTERLYAYFGKKCIEYTLKEAINNNMLTPYYYYPIVITLDESELSSYIELTKKLITSINQHRNKDKKYIKLSDYEKMLLIKRARLVAGAKNKLIELKKIMLDYKNNNHILVYCGATTINDFDYDENTIDAEEVRQIDAVTNILGNTLDMKVCQFTSKETIKDRENIKKAFEDGDFIQALVAIRCLDEGVNIPSIETAFILASSTNPKEYVQRRGRVLRKFKGKKFAKIYDFITLPISLEEVNIYSNDIVNNVKGLVKREIIRMQDFNNLSENPYINDELIYDILVSYDIRLNEEEVDKNVI
;
A
#
# COMPACT_ATOMS: atom_id res chain seq x y z
N MET A 1 36.04 24.93 -19.55
CA MET A 1 36.87 23.71 -19.40
C MET A 1 36.37 22.69 -20.41
N SER A 2 37.19 21.72 -20.73
CA SER A 2 36.85 20.65 -21.70
C SER A 2 36.55 19.35 -20.96
N LEU A 3 35.82 18.42 -21.58
CA LEU A 3 35.62 17.08 -21.01
C LEU A 3 36.95 16.35 -20.74
N LYS A 4 38.02 16.72 -21.43
CA LYS A 4 39.38 16.18 -21.18
C LYS A 4 39.97 16.59 -19.83
N ASP A 5 39.52 17.70 -19.28
CA ASP A 5 39.98 18.23 -18.00
C ASP A 5 39.27 17.55 -16.80
N CYS A 6 38.20 16.80 -17.07
CA CYS A 6 37.46 16.08 -16.07
C CYS A 6 38.14 14.77 -15.65
N VAL A 7 38.08 14.44 -14.37
CA VAL A 7 38.55 13.13 -13.85
C VAL A 7 37.50 12.06 -14.19
N ILE A 8 37.82 11.18 -15.12
CA ILE A 8 36.92 10.16 -15.63
C ILE A 8 37.47 8.77 -15.36
N LYS A 9 36.73 7.95 -14.61
CA LYS A 9 37.02 6.52 -14.41
C LYS A 9 36.50 5.73 -15.62
N THR A 10 37.09 4.57 -15.89
CA THR A 10 36.63 3.66 -16.96
C THR A 10 35.35 2.92 -16.60
N GLU A 11 35.06 2.81 -15.31
CA GLU A 11 33.85 2.15 -14.77
C GLU A 11 33.40 2.90 -13.53
N TYR A 12 32.04 2.97 -13.33
CA TYR A 12 31.44 3.45 -12.10
C TYR A 12 30.41 2.41 -11.61
N ARG A 13 30.35 2.21 -10.30
CA ARG A 13 29.46 1.25 -9.63
C ARG A 13 28.62 1.96 -8.57
N SER A 14 27.32 1.90 -8.69
CA SER A 14 26.36 2.71 -7.89
C SER A 14 26.47 2.56 -6.37
N LEU A 15 26.97 1.44 -5.84
CA LEU A 15 27.16 1.24 -4.40
C LEU A 15 28.58 1.61 -3.90
N ILE A 16 29.49 1.90 -4.80
CA ILE A 16 30.91 2.25 -4.50
C ILE A 16 31.15 3.72 -4.81
N ASP A 17 30.66 4.16 -5.97
CA ASP A 17 30.87 5.51 -6.49
C ASP A 17 29.60 6.34 -6.38
N ASN A 18 29.73 7.63 -6.13
CA ASN A 18 28.61 8.55 -6.27
C ASN A 18 28.53 9.01 -7.74
N VAL A 19 27.83 8.21 -8.57
CA VAL A 19 27.75 8.43 -10.02
C VAL A 19 27.21 9.82 -10.37
N ILE A 20 26.34 10.40 -9.54
CA ILE A 20 25.78 11.74 -9.77
C ILE A 20 26.86 12.80 -9.62
N THR A 21 27.59 12.80 -8.51
CA THR A 21 28.58 13.85 -8.19
C THR A 21 29.93 13.60 -8.81
N GLU A 22 30.30 12.35 -9.11
CA GLU A 22 31.60 12.00 -9.67
C GLU A 22 31.56 11.84 -11.19
N PHE A 23 30.42 11.62 -11.82
CA PHE A 23 30.29 11.41 -13.26
C PHE A 23 29.34 12.43 -13.91
N TYR A 24 28.00 12.42 -13.58
CA TYR A 24 27.05 13.25 -14.33
C TYR A 24 27.29 14.76 -14.16
N ILE A 25 27.38 15.27 -12.94
CA ILE A 25 27.49 16.71 -12.69
C ILE A 25 28.76 17.30 -13.33
N PRO A 26 29.96 16.72 -13.15
CA PRO A 26 31.18 17.28 -13.77
C PRO A 26 31.12 17.28 -15.29
N LEU A 27 30.67 16.18 -15.92
CA LEU A 27 30.66 16.06 -17.36
C LEU A 27 29.55 16.91 -18.01
N LEU A 28 28.37 16.96 -17.42
CA LEU A 28 27.27 17.76 -17.94
C LEU A 28 27.53 19.28 -17.79
N SER A 29 28.36 19.68 -16.82
CA SER A 29 28.74 21.08 -16.65
C SER A 29 29.63 21.60 -17.84
N GLU A 30 30.34 20.73 -18.52
CA GLU A 30 31.16 21.07 -19.67
C GLU A 30 30.49 20.70 -21.01
N ALA A 31 29.33 20.13 -20.98
CA ALA A 31 28.67 19.56 -22.15
C ALA A 31 27.99 20.62 -23.03
N LYS A 32 28.04 20.39 -24.34
CA LYS A 32 27.24 21.03 -25.39
C LYS A 32 26.03 20.24 -25.78
N ILE A 33 26.18 18.92 -25.87
CA ILE A 33 25.08 18.00 -26.25
C ILE A 33 25.11 16.80 -25.33
N TYR A 34 23.95 16.48 -24.78
CA TYR A 34 23.70 15.25 -24.02
C TYR A 34 22.69 14.38 -24.76
N ARG A 35 23.11 13.21 -25.18
CA ARG A 35 22.28 12.19 -25.83
C ARG A 35 22.11 11.02 -24.88
N ARG A 36 20.86 10.58 -24.67
CA ARG A 36 20.55 9.52 -23.71
C ARG A 36 19.51 8.56 -24.27
N ALA A 37 19.79 7.27 -24.19
CA ALA A 37 18.81 6.20 -24.41
C ALA A 37 18.54 5.47 -23.08
N VAL A 38 17.25 5.33 -22.73
CA VAL A 38 16.78 4.75 -21.44
C VAL A 38 15.70 3.70 -21.67
N GLY A 39 15.80 2.60 -20.94
CA GLY A 39 14.82 1.50 -21.04
C GLY A 39 13.51 1.74 -20.30
N PHE A 40 13.33 2.88 -19.63
CA PHE A 40 12.12 3.16 -18.85
C PHE A 40 11.84 4.65 -18.81
N PHE A 41 10.57 5.02 -19.02
CA PHE A 41 10.12 6.39 -19.00
C PHE A 41 9.11 6.62 -17.87
N SER A 42 9.47 7.47 -16.92
CA SER A 42 8.56 7.88 -15.84
C SER A 42 8.91 9.27 -15.36
N SER A 43 8.02 9.92 -14.62
CA SER A 43 8.32 11.20 -13.98
C SER A 43 9.53 11.12 -13.05
N THR A 44 9.72 10.01 -12.36
CA THR A 44 10.90 9.76 -11.53
C THR A 44 12.16 9.57 -12.34
N ALA A 45 12.12 8.87 -13.48
CA ALA A 45 13.25 8.76 -14.40
C ALA A 45 13.64 10.13 -14.95
N LEU A 46 12.69 10.96 -15.35
CA LEU A 46 12.94 12.33 -15.80
C LEU A 46 13.58 13.20 -14.70
N ILE A 47 13.12 13.07 -13.45
CA ILE A 47 13.73 13.77 -12.31
C ILE A 47 15.20 13.37 -12.14
N GLU A 48 15.52 12.07 -12.22
CA GLU A 48 16.89 11.59 -12.07
C GLU A 48 17.80 12.01 -13.25
N ILE A 49 17.28 11.95 -14.47
CA ILE A 49 18.01 12.42 -15.68
C ILE A 49 18.31 13.93 -15.58
N SER A 50 17.43 14.69 -14.92
CA SER A 50 17.59 16.13 -14.80
C SER A 50 18.67 16.56 -13.80
N LYS A 51 19.23 15.65 -13.01
CA LYS A 51 20.34 15.94 -12.10
C LYS A 51 21.61 16.24 -12.90
N GLY A 52 22.22 17.39 -12.63
CA GLY A 52 23.39 17.89 -13.36
C GLY A 52 23.11 18.60 -14.68
N ILE A 53 21.85 18.65 -15.13
CA ILE A 53 21.47 19.34 -16.40
C ILE A 53 21.54 20.86 -16.27
N SER A 54 21.37 21.41 -15.08
CA SER A 54 21.29 22.87 -14.87
C SER A 54 22.47 23.63 -15.50
N ASN A 55 23.69 23.16 -15.33
CA ASN A 55 24.87 23.79 -15.89
C ASN A 55 24.98 23.65 -17.42
N LEU A 56 24.59 22.47 -17.96
CA LEU A 56 24.52 22.25 -19.40
C LEU A 56 23.61 23.29 -20.08
N VAL A 57 22.44 23.53 -19.47
CA VAL A 57 21.46 24.50 -19.97
C VAL A 57 21.98 25.93 -19.88
N LEU A 58 22.62 26.30 -18.78
CA LEU A 58 23.25 27.63 -18.61
C LEU A 58 24.33 27.89 -19.65
N ASN A 59 25.02 26.84 -20.12
CA ASN A 59 26.03 26.90 -21.17
C ASN A 59 25.44 26.89 -22.60
N GLY A 60 24.10 26.85 -22.75
CA GLY A 60 23.43 26.81 -24.05
C GLY A 60 23.45 25.44 -24.74
N GLY A 61 23.58 24.38 -23.96
CA GLY A 61 23.60 23.00 -24.45
C GLY A 61 22.20 22.46 -24.84
N LYS A 62 22.20 21.31 -25.51
CA LYS A 62 21.00 20.59 -25.94
C LYS A 62 20.96 19.17 -25.38
N ILE A 63 19.73 18.65 -25.20
CA ILE A 63 19.47 17.33 -24.63
C ILE A 63 18.55 16.56 -25.56
N CYS A 64 18.94 15.34 -25.91
CA CYS A 64 18.17 14.42 -26.75
C CYS A 64 17.95 13.10 -25.98
N ILE A 65 16.71 12.76 -25.70
CA ILE A 65 16.36 11.54 -24.96
C ILE A 65 15.54 10.61 -25.85
N VAL A 66 15.94 9.33 -25.88
CA VAL A 66 15.12 8.23 -26.38
C VAL A 66 14.70 7.37 -25.20
N ALA A 67 13.41 7.21 -25.00
CA ALA A 67 12.87 6.48 -23.87
C ALA A 67 11.89 5.37 -24.30
N SER A 68 11.80 4.28 -23.53
CA SER A 68 10.84 3.21 -23.77
C SER A 68 9.60 3.38 -22.89
N PRO A 69 8.37 3.20 -23.43
CA PRO A 69 7.18 3.12 -22.61
C PRO A 69 7.16 1.78 -21.86
N HIS A 70 6.67 1.77 -20.65
CA HIS A 70 6.32 0.53 -19.96
C HIS A 70 4.90 0.12 -20.37
N LEU A 71 4.81 -0.84 -21.26
CA LEU A 71 3.55 -1.44 -21.69
C LEU A 71 3.18 -2.59 -20.75
N SER A 72 1.95 -2.64 -20.25
CA SER A 72 1.42 -3.80 -19.54
C SER A 72 1.12 -4.93 -20.54
N ASP A 73 0.97 -6.15 -20.04
CA ASP A 73 0.56 -7.29 -20.88
C ASP A 73 -0.78 -7.04 -21.58
N GLU A 74 -1.67 -6.28 -20.93
CA GLU A 74 -2.97 -5.85 -21.47
C GLU A 74 -2.80 -4.85 -22.62
N ASP A 75 -1.87 -3.89 -22.49
CA ASP A 75 -1.55 -2.95 -23.57
C ASP A 75 -0.99 -3.69 -24.79
N VAL A 76 -0.10 -4.67 -24.56
CA VAL A 76 0.47 -5.53 -25.62
C VAL A 76 -0.61 -6.36 -26.28
N MET A 77 -1.54 -6.95 -25.50
CA MET A 77 -2.68 -7.70 -26.04
C MET A 77 -3.64 -6.82 -26.83
N ALA A 78 -3.96 -5.63 -26.35
CA ALA A 78 -4.84 -4.67 -27.04
C ALA A 78 -4.23 -4.25 -28.38
N ILE A 79 -2.93 -3.97 -28.43
CA ILE A 79 -2.22 -3.68 -29.68
C ILE A 79 -2.27 -4.89 -30.64
N LYS A 80 -2.06 -6.13 -30.16
CA LYS A 80 -2.13 -7.35 -30.96
C LYS A 80 -3.53 -7.62 -31.53
N LYS A 81 -4.58 -7.27 -30.80
CA LYS A 81 -5.98 -7.45 -31.22
C LYS A 81 -6.47 -6.35 -32.13
N GLY A 82 -5.73 -5.27 -32.34
CA GLY A 82 -6.11 -4.16 -33.22
C GLY A 82 -7.29 -3.33 -32.70
N TYR A 83 -7.53 -3.35 -31.38
CA TYR A 83 -8.71 -2.73 -30.77
C TYR A 83 -8.68 -1.21 -30.66
N ASP A 84 -7.54 -0.57 -30.90
CA ASP A 84 -7.44 0.90 -30.99
C ASP A 84 -6.25 1.31 -31.84
N GLU A 85 -6.24 2.59 -32.23
CA GLU A 85 -5.07 3.16 -32.85
C GLU A 85 -3.87 2.95 -31.90
N ARG A 86 -2.88 2.25 -32.37
CA ARG A 86 -1.65 1.85 -31.65
C ARG A 86 -1.02 2.99 -30.86
N ASP A 87 -0.99 4.16 -31.48
CA ASP A 87 -0.43 5.38 -30.90
C ASP A 87 -1.20 5.83 -29.65
N LYS A 88 -2.53 5.63 -29.62
CA LYS A 88 -3.34 5.94 -28.44
C LYS A 88 -3.05 5.03 -27.24
N ILE A 89 -2.79 3.75 -27.49
CA ILE A 89 -2.46 2.80 -26.40
C ILE A 89 -1.10 3.15 -25.79
N ILE A 90 -0.13 3.44 -26.64
CA ILE A 90 1.21 3.89 -26.20
C ILE A 90 1.10 5.21 -25.44
N GLU A 91 0.31 6.17 -25.95
CA GLU A 91 0.06 7.45 -25.30
C GLU A 91 -0.59 7.27 -23.92
N ASN A 92 -1.61 6.42 -23.81
CA ASN A 92 -2.28 6.12 -22.53
C ASN A 92 -1.34 5.42 -21.53
N ALA A 93 -0.49 4.50 -21.99
CA ALA A 93 0.51 3.86 -21.14
C ALA A 93 1.52 4.86 -20.58
N LEU A 94 1.95 5.82 -21.39
CA LEU A 94 2.84 6.90 -21.00
C LEU A 94 2.17 7.90 -20.05
N LEU A 95 0.91 8.25 -20.32
CA LEU A 95 0.11 9.13 -19.45
C LEU A 95 -0.04 8.56 -18.05
N ARG A 96 -0.30 7.25 -17.93
CA ARG A 96 -0.37 6.57 -16.63
C ARG A 96 0.94 6.73 -15.85
N GLN A 97 2.09 6.74 -16.51
CA GLN A 97 3.41 6.84 -15.87
C GLN A 97 3.79 8.27 -15.45
N ILE A 98 3.28 9.28 -16.17
CA ILE A 98 3.57 10.70 -15.89
C ILE A 98 2.63 11.31 -14.86
N THR A 99 1.47 10.70 -14.61
CA THR A 99 0.47 11.23 -13.68
C THR A 99 0.84 11.10 -12.20
N THR A 100 1.92 10.42 -11.84
CA THR A 100 2.39 10.36 -10.46
C THR A 100 2.81 11.73 -9.95
N LYS A 101 2.25 12.14 -8.80
CA LYS A 101 2.62 13.40 -8.13
C LYS A 101 4.08 13.33 -7.65
N PRO A 102 4.88 14.39 -7.87
CA PRO A 102 6.20 14.48 -7.27
C PRO A 102 6.07 14.47 -5.74
N VAL A 103 6.97 13.73 -5.08
CA VAL A 103 6.88 13.44 -3.64
C VAL A 103 7.40 14.60 -2.80
N ASP A 104 8.25 15.47 -3.36
CA ASP A 104 8.93 16.54 -2.64
C ASP A 104 9.11 17.81 -3.51
N TYR A 105 9.56 18.89 -2.84
CA TYR A 105 9.78 20.17 -3.47
C TYR A 105 10.81 20.12 -4.60
N TYR A 106 11.94 19.43 -4.41
CA TYR A 106 13.01 19.37 -5.42
C TYR A 106 12.56 18.60 -6.66
N SER A 107 11.84 17.50 -6.47
CA SER A 107 11.23 16.74 -7.56
C SER A 107 10.26 17.59 -8.38
N LEU A 108 9.47 18.42 -7.73
CA LEU A 108 8.54 19.34 -8.40
C LEU A 108 9.27 20.43 -9.18
N GLU A 109 10.33 21.02 -8.61
CA GLU A 109 11.14 22.04 -9.30
C GLU A 109 11.93 21.44 -10.47
N ARG A 110 12.38 20.20 -10.38
CA ARG A 110 13.02 19.49 -11.50
C ARG A 110 12.04 19.24 -12.65
N LEU A 111 10.80 18.86 -12.35
CA LEU A 111 9.76 18.73 -13.39
C LEU A 111 9.38 20.07 -14.00
N ASN A 112 9.39 21.15 -13.21
CA ASN A 112 9.25 22.51 -13.72
C ASN A 112 10.39 22.89 -14.64
N LEU A 113 11.65 22.61 -14.27
CA LEU A 113 12.82 22.80 -15.12
C LEU A 113 12.66 22.04 -16.44
N LEU A 114 12.34 20.74 -16.40
CA LEU A 114 12.14 19.93 -17.59
C LEU A 114 11.01 20.48 -18.48
N ALA A 115 9.91 20.96 -17.91
CA ALA A 115 8.83 21.59 -18.67
C ALA A 115 9.27 22.86 -19.40
N HIS A 116 10.14 23.67 -18.79
CA HIS A 116 10.76 24.83 -19.46
C HIS A 116 11.70 24.39 -20.59
N LEU A 117 12.55 23.37 -20.35
CA LEU A 117 13.48 22.88 -21.36
C LEU A 117 12.79 22.32 -22.60
N ILE A 118 11.67 21.61 -22.42
CA ILE A 118 10.83 21.13 -23.53
C ILE A 118 10.23 22.32 -24.27
N SER A 119 9.63 23.28 -23.54
CA SER A 119 8.99 24.46 -24.12
C SER A 119 9.97 25.33 -24.92
N ASP A 120 11.21 25.39 -24.47
CA ASP A 120 12.25 26.22 -25.08
C ASP A 120 13.07 25.46 -26.14
N ASN A 121 12.65 24.25 -26.53
CA ASN A 121 13.31 23.35 -27.47
C ASN A 121 14.78 23.00 -27.12
N ILE A 122 15.11 23.02 -25.84
CA ILE A 122 16.41 22.61 -25.34
C ILE A 122 16.45 21.09 -25.09
N LEU A 123 15.30 20.53 -24.64
CA LEU A 123 15.10 19.11 -24.43
C LEU A 123 14.13 18.56 -25.46
N ASP A 124 14.60 17.57 -26.22
CA ASP A 124 13.80 16.81 -27.16
C ASP A 124 13.70 15.34 -26.71
N ILE A 125 12.49 14.79 -26.72
CA ILE A 125 12.21 13.43 -26.25
C ILE A 125 11.49 12.65 -27.35
N LYS A 126 11.99 11.45 -27.65
CA LYS A 126 11.37 10.49 -28.55
C LYS A 126 11.11 9.17 -27.83
N ILE A 127 10.06 8.45 -28.26
CA ILE A 127 9.67 7.18 -27.70
C ILE A 127 10.04 6.05 -28.64
N ALA A 128 10.82 5.07 -28.12
CA ALA A 128 11.22 3.89 -28.87
C ALA A 128 10.59 2.61 -28.29
N TYR A 129 10.14 1.73 -29.16
CA TYR A 129 9.67 0.38 -28.83
C TYR A 129 10.13 -0.61 -29.89
N MET A 130 10.27 -1.88 -29.51
CA MET A 130 10.65 -2.94 -30.44
C MET A 130 9.40 -3.45 -31.17
N GLU A 131 9.54 -3.68 -32.49
CA GLU A 131 8.52 -4.30 -33.30
C GLU A 131 9.17 -5.29 -34.27
N LYS A 132 8.87 -6.58 -34.08
CA LYS A 132 9.34 -7.65 -34.94
C LYS A 132 8.24 -8.68 -35.15
N ASP A 133 7.92 -8.98 -36.42
CA ASP A 133 6.93 -10.01 -36.79
C ASP A 133 5.56 -9.85 -36.09
N GLY A 134 5.11 -8.61 -35.89
CA GLY A 134 3.87 -8.29 -35.15
C GLY A 134 4.00 -8.43 -33.63
N ILE A 135 5.17 -8.73 -33.08
CA ILE A 135 5.46 -8.76 -31.65
C ILE A 135 6.00 -7.39 -31.24
N ILE A 136 5.37 -6.82 -30.23
CA ILE A 136 5.81 -5.57 -29.60
C ILE A 136 6.55 -5.92 -28.33
N GLY A 137 7.73 -5.34 -28.18
CA GLY A 137 8.57 -5.50 -27.00
C GLY A 137 9.11 -4.15 -26.50
N MET A 138 9.70 -4.16 -25.31
CA MET A 138 10.33 -2.98 -24.75
C MET A 138 11.69 -2.75 -25.39
N TYR A 139 11.99 -1.47 -25.71
CA TYR A 139 13.33 -1.00 -25.97
C TYR A 139 14.07 -0.89 -24.62
N HIS A 140 15.17 -1.62 -24.45
CA HIS A 140 15.81 -1.75 -23.14
C HIS A 140 17.31 -1.38 -23.14
N GLU A 141 17.77 -0.63 -24.12
CA GLU A 141 19.15 -0.14 -24.14
C GLU A 141 19.35 1.00 -23.13
N LYS A 142 20.54 1.05 -22.54
CA LYS A 142 20.94 2.07 -21.58
C LYS A 142 22.30 2.59 -21.96
N MET A 143 22.33 3.65 -22.73
CA MET A 143 23.56 4.32 -23.14
C MET A 143 23.40 5.83 -23.11
N GLY A 144 24.52 6.53 -23.01
CA GLY A 144 24.57 7.97 -23.14
C GLY A 144 25.83 8.44 -23.82
N ILE A 145 25.77 9.64 -24.39
CA ILE A 145 26.89 10.33 -25.03
C ILE A 145 26.87 11.79 -24.59
N ILE A 146 27.96 12.24 -24.05
CA ILE A 146 28.19 13.64 -23.66
C ILE A 146 29.23 14.21 -24.59
N GLU A 147 28.95 15.33 -25.23
CA GLU A 147 29.84 16.02 -26.19
C GLU A 147 30.05 17.46 -25.73
N ASP A 148 31.29 17.91 -25.70
CA ASP A 148 31.64 19.28 -25.36
C ASP A 148 31.70 20.22 -26.60
N PHE A 149 32.05 21.48 -26.40
CA PHE A 149 32.15 22.49 -27.45
C PHE A 149 33.40 22.29 -28.36
N GLU A 150 34.38 21.50 -27.95
CA GLU A 150 35.56 21.14 -28.72
C GLU A 150 35.40 19.85 -29.54
N GLY A 151 34.25 19.16 -29.41
CA GLY A 151 33.97 17.89 -30.07
C GLY A 151 34.53 16.67 -29.36
N ASN A 152 34.99 16.84 -28.09
CA ASN A 152 35.35 15.69 -27.27
C ASN A 152 34.08 14.97 -26.82
N LYS A 153 34.09 13.63 -26.85
CA LYS A 153 32.95 12.81 -26.56
C LYS A 153 33.26 11.78 -25.49
N VAL A 154 32.38 11.66 -24.52
CA VAL A 154 32.34 10.59 -23.54
C VAL A 154 31.08 9.76 -23.80
N ALA A 155 31.27 8.50 -24.19
CA ALA A 155 30.18 7.54 -24.33
C ALA A 155 30.18 6.62 -23.13
N PHE A 156 28.97 6.20 -22.69
CA PHE A 156 28.83 5.26 -21.60
C PHE A 156 27.65 4.33 -21.84
N SER A 157 27.74 3.13 -21.29
CA SER A 157 26.64 2.15 -21.31
C SER A 157 26.76 1.19 -20.14
N GLY A 158 25.66 0.57 -19.74
CA GLY A 158 25.65 -0.37 -18.61
C GLY A 158 24.27 -0.86 -18.23
N SER A 159 24.13 -1.38 -17.03
CA SER A 159 22.86 -1.86 -16.50
C SER A 159 22.00 -0.76 -15.89
N MET A 160 22.55 0.42 -15.62
CA MET A 160 21.94 1.48 -14.85
C MET A 160 20.68 2.05 -15.50
N ASN A 161 19.53 1.68 -14.93
CA ASN A 161 18.26 2.35 -15.15
C ASN A 161 18.23 3.66 -14.37
N GLU A 162 17.76 4.72 -14.96
CA GLU A 162 17.64 6.03 -14.32
C GLU A 162 16.34 6.13 -13.50
N SER A 163 16.10 5.15 -12.62
CA SER A 163 15.07 5.29 -11.58
C SER A 163 15.75 5.61 -10.25
N ALA A 164 15.07 6.34 -9.38
CA ALA A 164 15.56 6.62 -8.02
C ALA A 164 15.96 5.34 -7.26
N THR A 165 15.33 4.22 -7.59
CA THR A 165 15.67 2.88 -7.10
C THR A 165 16.93 2.29 -7.70
N ALA A 166 17.24 2.57 -8.95
CA ALA A 166 18.41 2.02 -9.64
C ALA A 166 19.72 2.75 -9.25
N MET A 167 19.65 4.06 -9.04
CA MET A 167 20.82 4.85 -8.63
C MET A 167 21.19 4.69 -7.15
N SER A 168 20.27 4.22 -6.32
CA SER A 168 20.45 4.16 -4.87
C SER A 168 20.27 2.77 -4.26
N ALA A 169 19.74 1.79 -4.99
CA ALA A 169 19.27 0.52 -4.44
C ALA A 169 19.83 -0.72 -5.13
N ASN A 170 20.08 -0.65 -6.43
CA ASN A 170 20.58 -1.78 -7.20
C ASN A 170 22.09 -1.65 -7.38
N TYR A 171 22.77 -2.78 -7.44
CA TYR A 171 24.16 -2.81 -7.89
C TYR A 171 24.17 -2.66 -9.40
N GLU A 172 24.44 -1.44 -9.86
CA GLU A 172 24.43 -1.08 -11.27
C GLU A 172 25.85 -0.62 -11.67
N THR A 173 26.22 -0.91 -12.90
CA THR A 173 27.52 -0.49 -13.45
C THR A 173 27.33 0.30 -14.72
N ILE A 174 28.21 1.26 -14.95
CA ILE A 174 28.38 1.94 -16.24
C ILE A 174 29.84 1.84 -16.67
N ASP A 175 30.07 1.41 -17.90
CA ASP A 175 31.35 1.47 -18.57
C ASP A 175 31.46 2.77 -19.35
N VAL A 176 32.62 3.43 -19.28
CA VAL A 176 32.85 4.77 -19.85
C VAL A 176 33.98 4.74 -20.85
N PHE A 177 33.76 5.37 -22.00
CA PHE A 177 34.70 5.45 -23.12
C PHE A 177 34.88 6.89 -23.58
N CYS A 178 36.12 7.29 -23.86
CA CYS A 178 36.50 8.66 -24.27
C CYS A 178 37.08 8.67 -25.70
N ASN A 179 36.62 9.57 -26.59
CA ASN A 179 37.08 9.60 -27.96
C ASN A 179 38.53 10.11 -28.15
N TRP A 180 39.13 10.68 -27.12
CA TRP A 180 40.54 11.10 -27.14
C TRP A 180 41.52 10.00 -26.69
N LYS A 181 41.03 8.84 -26.27
CA LYS A 181 41.83 7.66 -25.96
C LYS A 181 41.75 6.71 -27.15
N GLN A 182 42.89 6.48 -27.82
CA GLN A 182 42.96 5.77 -29.10
C GLN A 182 42.32 4.38 -29.07
N SER A 183 42.42 3.65 -27.95
CA SER A 183 41.81 2.31 -27.75
C SER A 183 40.29 2.36 -27.57
N GLU A 184 39.70 3.53 -27.35
CA GLU A 184 38.27 3.67 -27.04
C GLU A 184 37.46 4.36 -28.15
N VAL A 185 38.14 4.98 -29.13
CA VAL A 185 37.55 5.76 -30.25
C VAL A 185 36.47 4.95 -31.01
N GLU A 186 36.78 3.72 -31.34
CA GLU A 186 35.83 2.85 -32.08
C GLU A 186 34.52 2.61 -31.30
N ARG A 187 34.65 2.40 -29.99
CA ARG A 187 33.48 2.20 -29.11
C ARG A 187 32.63 3.45 -29.03
N VAL A 188 33.22 4.63 -28.91
CA VAL A 188 32.48 5.90 -28.90
C VAL A 188 31.75 6.09 -30.23
N ASN A 189 32.41 5.84 -31.36
CA ASN A 189 31.81 5.96 -32.69
C ASN A 189 30.67 4.98 -32.92
N LEU A 190 30.78 3.74 -32.42
CA LEU A 190 29.72 2.75 -32.52
C LEU A 190 28.49 3.18 -31.70
N LYS A 191 28.69 3.70 -30.47
CA LYS A 191 27.58 4.20 -29.64
C LYS A 191 26.91 5.42 -30.28
N GLU A 192 27.67 6.33 -30.89
CA GLU A 192 27.14 7.48 -31.60
C GLU A 192 26.32 7.07 -32.84
N LYS A 193 26.80 6.12 -33.61
CA LYS A 193 26.06 5.57 -34.76
C LYS A 193 24.78 4.91 -34.31
N ALA A 194 24.82 4.09 -33.25
CA ALA A 194 23.63 3.41 -32.71
C ALA A 194 22.59 4.45 -32.23
N PHE A 195 22.97 5.43 -31.43
CA PHE A 195 22.06 6.48 -31.01
C PHE A 195 21.45 7.23 -32.21
N THR A 196 22.29 7.61 -33.19
CA THR A 196 21.84 8.35 -34.36
C THR A 196 20.86 7.52 -35.23
N SER A 197 21.16 6.23 -35.40
CA SER A 197 20.25 5.29 -36.11
C SER A 197 18.88 5.21 -35.45
N ILE A 198 18.84 5.04 -34.11
CA ILE A 198 17.61 5.01 -33.34
C ILE A 198 16.88 6.36 -33.42
N TRP A 199 17.59 7.46 -33.15
CA TRP A 199 17.02 8.81 -33.17
C TRP A 199 16.33 9.15 -34.49
N ASN A 200 16.90 8.72 -35.60
CA ASN A 200 16.36 8.94 -36.94
C ASN A 200 15.38 7.84 -37.41
N ASN A 201 14.98 6.92 -36.52
CA ASN A 201 14.11 5.79 -36.83
C ASN A 201 14.61 4.89 -37.97
N ASN A 202 15.93 4.71 -38.03
CA ASN A 202 16.60 3.90 -39.06
C ASN A 202 17.06 2.54 -38.55
N GLU A 203 16.81 2.21 -37.26
CA GLU A 203 17.22 0.96 -36.66
C GLU A 203 16.20 -0.15 -37.01
N GLN A 204 16.71 -1.32 -37.42
CA GLN A 204 15.85 -2.43 -37.80
C GLN A 204 15.10 -2.97 -36.56
N ASN A 205 13.80 -3.24 -36.74
CA ASN A 205 12.89 -3.71 -35.69
C ASN A 205 12.70 -2.76 -34.49
N ILE A 206 13.14 -1.52 -34.57
CA ILE A 206 12.85 -0.48 -33.59
C ILE A 206 12.00 0.60 -34.26
N LYS A 207 10.91 0.98 -33.63
CA LYS A 207 10.07 2.10 -34.04
C LYS A 207 10.25 3.25 -33.07
N VAL A 208 10.48 4.42 -33.63
CA VAL A 208 10.64 5.66 -32.85
C VAL A 208 9.55 6.63 -33.27
N VAL A 209 8.80 7.12 -32.29
CA VAL A 209 7.71 8.08 -32.49
C VAL A 209 8.01 9.38 -31.75
N GLU A 210 7.56 10.50 -32.34
CA GLU A 210 7.66 11.80 -31.69
C GLU A 210 6.65 11.95 -30.56
N PHE A 211 6.85 12.92 -29.69
CA PHE A 211 6.22 13.06 -28.41
C PHE A 211 5.41 14.37 -28.19
N PRO A 212 4.71 14.91 -29.21
CA PRO A 212 4.18 16.29 -29.13
C PRO A 212 3.05 16.45 -28.13
N LYS A 213 2.14 15.48 -28.00
CA LYS A 213 0.99 15.59 -27.08
C LYS A 213 1.41 15.48 -25.62
N LEU A 214 2.35 14.57 -25.32
CA LEU A 214 2.84 14.37 -23.98
C LEU A 214 3.77 15.51 -23.53
N SER A 215 4.56 16.06 -24.43
CA SER A 215 5.32 17.31 -24.20
C SER A 215 4.38 18.44 -23.78
N LYS A 216 3.28 18.62 -24.48
CA LYS A 216 2.25 19.61 -24.14
C LYS A 216 1.66 19.39 -22.74
N LEU A 217 1.35 18.16 -22.38
CA LEU A 217 0.82 17.81 -21.07
C LEU A 217 1.83 18.03 -19.93
N ILE A 218 3.11 17.72 -20.15
CA ILE A 218 4.19 18.01 -19.18
C ILE A 218 4.30 19.52 -18.97
N ILE A 219 4.26 20.30 -20.04
CA ILE A 219 4.32 21.76 -19.98
C ILE A 219 3.11 22.30 -19.21
N GLU A 220 1.89 21.92 -19.56
CA GLU A 220 0.67 22.39 -18.92
C GLU A 220 0.61 22.02 -17.44
N LYS A 221 1.12 20.85 -17.06
CA LYS A 221 1.04 20.34 -15.69
C LYS A 221 2.11 20.88 -14.76
N TYR A 222 3.33 21.07 -15.24
CA TYR A 222 4.48 21.33 -14.37
C TYR A 222 5.15 22.68 -14.60
N LYS A 223 4.96 23.34 -15.75
CA LYS A 223 5.59 24.64 -16.05
C LYS A 223 5.02 25.74 -15.16
N LYS A 224 5.88 26.35 -14.35
CA LYS A 224 5.56 27.52 -13.52
C LYS A 224 6.03 28.80 -14.25
N LYS A 225 5.67 29.98 -13.71
CA LYS A 225 6.10 31.28 -14.24
C LYS A 225 7.61 31.50 -14.17
N THR A 226 8.27 30.88 -13.17
CA THR A 226 9.69 31.02 -12.92
C THR A 226 10.36 29.64 -12.84
N VAL A 227 11.59 29.51 -13.27
CA VAL A 227 12.40 28.31 -13.23
C VAL A 227 13.66 28.56 -12.39
N ASP A 228 14.04 27.58 -11.58
CA ASP A 228 15.26 27.63 -10.77
C ASP A 228 16.35 26.78 -11.40
N PHE A 229 17.27 27.42 -12.12
CA PHE A 229 18.44 26.77 -12.73
C PHE A 229 19.53 26.35 -11.72
N LYS A 230 19.41 26.77 -10.45
CA LYS A 230 20.36 26.38 -9.38
C LYS A 230 19.76 25.31 -8.45
N ILE A 231 18.82 24.54 -8.95
CA ILE A 231 18.13 23.51 -8.15
C ILE A 231 19.10 22.43 -7.65
N ASP A 232 20.11 22.08 -8.46
CA ASP A 232 21.12 21.08 -8.09
C ASP A 232 21.98 21.58 -6.91
N ASP A 233 22.41 22.83 -6.93
CA ASP A 233 23.19 23.46 -5.85
C ASP A 233 22.39 23.54 -4.56
N LYS A 234 21.12 23.90 -4.65
CA LYS A 234 20.21 23.99 -3.48
C LYS A 234 19.92 22.64 -2.86
N GLU A 235 19.71 21.59 -3.67
CA GLU A 235 19.53 20.24 -3.16
C GLU A 235 20.79 19.74 -2.46
N TYR A 236 21.96 19.98 -3.04
CA TYR A 236 23.26 19.60 -2.47
C TYR A 236 23.58 20.34 -1.15
N ILE A 237 23.29 21.64 -1.07
CA ILE A 237 23.45 22.44 0.15
C ILE A 237 22.53 21.92 1.24
N ASN A 238 21.24 21.64 0.94
CA ASN A 238 20.30 21.10 1.93
C ASN A 238 20.68 19.69 2.41
N LEU A 239 21.28 18.85 1.58
CA LEU A 239 21.81 17.55 2.01
C LEU A 239 23.01 17.69 2.98
N LYS A 240 23.78 18.78 2.89
CA LYS A 240 24.86 19.12 3.84
C LYS A 240 24.35 19.81 5.10
N ASP A 241 23.31 20.65 4.99
CA ASP A 241 22.73 21.42 6.11
C ASP A 241 21.80 20.60 7.01
N VAL A 242 21.30 19.45 6.57
CA VAL A 242 20.55 18.49 7.42
C VAL A 242 21.43 17.99 8.58
N ASN A 243 22.75 18.15 8.50
CA ASN A 243 23.68 17.80 9.58
C ASN A 243 24.04 18.95 10.53
N ARG A 244 23.43 20.14 10.41
CA ARG A 244 23.68 21.27 11.31
C ARG A 244 22.39 21.87 11.84
N ASN A 245 22.03 21.48 13.07
CA ASN A 245 21.17 22.21 14.04
C ASN A 245 19.94 22.96 13.51
N LYS A 246 18.94 22.29 12.91
CA LYS A 246 17.57 22.81 12.96
C LYS A 246 16.95 22.31 14.26
N LYS A 247 16.62 23.24 15.16
CA LYS A 247 15.64 23.01 16.24
C LYS A 247 14.36 22.48 15.56
N ILE A 248 14.09 21.20 15.72
CA ILE A 248 12.83 20.61 15.27
C ILE A 248 11.75 21.23 16.16
N ASP A 249 10.85 21.95 15.58
CA ASP A 249 9.69 22.52 16.27
C ASP A 249 8.45 21.75 15.83
N ILE A 250 8.01 20.81 16.66
CA ILE A 250 6.81 20.03 16.41
C ILE A 250 5.61 20.91 16.75
N GLN A 251 4.80 21.24 15.76
CA GLN A 251 3.61 22.06 15.92
C GLN A 251 2.41 21.36 15.28
N ILE A 252 1.26 21.47 15.95
CA ILE A 252 -0.01 21.11 15.32
C ILE A 252 -0.21 22.06 14.12
N PRO A 253 -0.46 21.54 12.91
CA PRO A 253 -0.83 22.37 11.77
C PRO A 253 -2.02 23.28 12.13
N LYS A 254 -1.99 24.54 11.70
CA LYS A 254 -3.00 25.55 12.05
C LYS A 254 -4.43 25.19 11.62
N ASP A 255 -4.54 24.31 10.66
CA ASP A 255 -5.77 23.78 10.09
C ASP A 255 -6.31 22.54 10.84
N ILE A 256 -5.57 22.03 11.83
CA ILE A 256 -5.96 20.87 12.64
C ILE A 256 -6.42 21.34 14.03
N SER A 257 -7.69 21.15 14.34
CA SER A 257 -8.23 21.31 15.69
C SER A 257 -8.54 19.94 16.31
N LEU A 258 -8.12 19.74 17.56
CA LEU A 258 -8.42 18.49 18.28
C LEU A 258 -9.88 18.44 18.70
N TYR A 259 -10.52 17.31 18.46
CA TYR A 259 -11.86 17.01 18.94
C TYR A 259 -11.87 16.81 20.46
N SER A 260 -13.04 16.96 21.09
CA SER A 260 -13.20 16.81 22.55
C SER A 260 -12.70 15.46 23.05
N TYR A 261 -13.08 14.38 22.40
CA TYR A 261 -12.65 13.02 22.76
C TYR A 261 -11.13 12.80 22.62
N GLN A 262 -10.47 13.45 21.66
CA GLN A 262 -9.00 13.39 21.51
C GLN A 262 -8.30 14.13 22.66
N LYS A 263 -8.84 15.28 23.07
CA LYS A 263 -8.33 16.03 24.23
C LYS A 263 -8.49 15.21 25.50
N GLU A 264 -9.65 14.57 25.68
CA GLU A 264 -9.92 13.67 26.80
C GLU A 264 -8.93 12.50 26.83
N ALA A 265 -8.74 11.80 25.70
CA ALA A 265 -7.79 10.71 25.57
C ALA A 265 -6.37 11.13 25.99
N ILE A 266 -5.91 12.27 25.50
CA ILE A 266 -4.58 12.80 25.83
C ILE A 266 -4.48 13.18 27.30
N ASN A 267 -5.51 13.80 27.89
CA ASN A 267 -5.52 14.16 29.31
C ASN A 267 -5.48 12.92 30.21
N ASN A 268 -6.28 11.91 29.90
CA ASN A 268 -6.29 10.64 30.65
C ASN A 268 -4.95 9.92 30.53
N TRP A 269 -4.32 9.91 29.35
CA TRP A 269 -3.01 9.35 29.14
C TRP A 269 -1.92 10.08 29.95
N LYS A 270 -1.98 11.41 29.98
CA LYS A 270 -1.10 12.24 30.82
C LYS A 270 -1.27 11.91 32.32
N LEU A 271 -2.52 11.80 32.81
CA LEU A 271 -2.82 11.42 34.19
C LEU A 271 -2.30 10.00 34.55
N ASN A 272 -2.17 9.14 33.55
CA ASN A 272 -1.58 7.80 33.69
C ASN A 272 -0.05 7.78 33.40
N ASN A 273 0.65 8.89 33.64
CA ASN A 273 2.10 9.02 33.42
C ASN A 273 2.54 8.62 31.99
N TYR A 274 1.72 8.96 31.00
CA TYR A 274 1.94 8.62 29.60
C TYR A 274 2.08 7.12 29.31
N CYS A 275 1.39 6.27 30.09
CA CYS A 275 1.21 4.85 29.82
C CYS A 275 -0.29 4.58 29.65
N GLY A 276 -0.69 4.00 28.51
CA GLY A 276 -2.11 3.72 28.29
C GLY A 276 -2.47 3.25 26.90
N ILE A 277 -3.76 3.03 26.74
CA ILE A 277 -4.38 2.45 25.57
C ILE A 277 -5.44 3.41 25.03
N PHE A 278 -5.35 3.76 23.75
CA PHE A 278 -6.43 4.42 23.02
C PHE A 278 -7.19 3.36 22.21
N ASP A 279 -8.31 2.94 22.77
CA ASP A 279 -9.24 2.01 22.13
C ASP A 279 -10.24 2.84 21.32
N MET A 280 -9.90 3.10 20.06
CA MET A 280 -10.62 4.06 19.22
C MET A 280 -10.89 3.46 17.85
N ALA A 281 -12.09 3.69 17.32
CA ALA A 281 -12.47 3.30 15.98
C ALA A 281 -11.47 3.83 14.92
N THR A 282 -11.35 3.12 13.79
CA THR A 282 -10.46 3.51 12.69
C THR A 282 -10.89 4.86 12.11
N GLY A 283 -9.91 5.73 11.81
CA GLY A 283 -10.19 7.06 11.21
C GLY A 283 -10.43 8.20 12.20
N THR A 284 -10.31 7.97 13.52
CA THR A 284 -10.59 8.97 14.57
C THR A 284 -9.38 9.80 14.99
N GLY A 285 -8.25 9.78 14.25
CA GLY A 285 -7.13 10.72 14.43
C GLY A 285 -6.23 10.42 15.64
N LYS A 286 -5.40 9.39 15.57
CA LYS A 286 -4.54 8.93 16.67
C LYS A 286 -3.19 9.66 16.81
N THR A 287 -2.81 10.51 15.84
CA THR A 287 -1.44 11.08 15.70
C THR A 287 -1.16 12.25 16.65
N SER A 288 -2.18 12.95 17.14
CA SER A 288 -2.06 14.16 17.96
C SER A 288 -1.46 13.95 19.37
N ALA A 289 -1.42 12.69 19.84
CA ALA A 289 -0.84 12.36 21.15
C ALA A 289 0.67 12.65 21.23
N ILE A 290 1.40 12.51 20.10
CA ILE A 290 2.87 12.66 20.07
C ILE A 290 3.27 14.12 20.31
N GLU A 291 2.56 15.07 19.75
CA GLU A 291 2.83 16.49 19.94
C GLU A 291 2.63 16.92 21.40
N ASN A 292 1.60 16.38 22.05
CA ASN A 292 1.33 16.72 23.45
C ASN A 292 2.48 16.31 24.40
N ILE A 293 2.97 15.07 24.27
CA ILE A 293 4.08 14.59 25.11
C ILE A 293 5.39 15.34 24.81
N TYR A 294 5.64 15.65 23.52
CA TYR A 294 6.81 16.41 23.11
C TYR A 294 6.87 17.76 23.82
N ASN A 295 5.77 18.51 23.84
CA ASN A 295 5.71 19.81 24.49
C ASN A 295 5.82 19.70 26.01
N ASN A 296 5.24 18.66 26.63
CA ASN A 296 5.29 18.47 28.07
C ASN A 296 6.67 18.01 28.58
N LEU A 297 7.51 17.39 27.76
CA LEU A 297 8.85 16.94 28.12
C LEU A 297 9.97 17.90 27.66
N ASN A 298 9.68 19.19 27.62
CA ASN A 298 10.63 20.25 27.22
C ASN A 298 11.36 19.93 25.91
N ARG A 299 10.65 19.31 24.97
CA ARG A 299 11.15 18.95 23.63
C ARG A 299 12.30 17.93 23.63
N ASN A 300 12.47 17.16 24.68
CA ASN A 300 13.52 16.13 24.80
C ASN A 300 12.90 14.74 24.89
N ILE A 301 12.75 14.07 23.74
CA ILE A 301 12.16 12.72 23.66
C ILE A 301 12.57 12.00 22.37
N ALA A 302 12.87 10.70 22.47
CA ALA A 302 12.99 9.78 21.35
C ALA A 302 11.64 9.09 21.11
N VAL A 303 11.10 9.16 19.90
CA VAL A 303 9.81 8.55 19.55
C VAL A 303 10.01 7.34 18.64
N ILE A 304 9.39 6.23 18.99
CA ILE A 304 9.40 4.99 18.22
C ILE A 304 7.96 4.60 17.91
N ILE A 305 7.61 4.57 16.63
CA ILE A 305 6.28 4.19 16.15
C ILE A 305 6.41 2.84 15.45
N VAL A 306 5.58 1.89 15.86
CA VAL A 306 5.59 0.53 15.35
C VAL A 306 4.26 0.21 14.72
N CYS A 307 4.28 -0.27 13.49
CA CYS A 307 3.09 -0.60 12.69
C CYS A 307 3.18 -2.05 12.20
N PRO A 308 2.06 -2.75 11.99
CA PRO A 308 2.12 -4.13 11.50
C PRO A 308 2.69 -4.25 10.08
N TYR A 309 2.43 -3.28 9.19
CA TYR A 309 2.74 -3.36 7.76
C TYR A 309 3.42 -2.12 7.21
N GLN A 310 4.14 -2.28 6.08
CA GLN A 310 4.90 -1.21 5.43
C GLN A 310 4.02 -0.03 4.99
N HIS A 311 2.83 -0.28 4.43
CA HIS A 311 1.94 0.78 3.99
C HIS A 311 1.38 1.63 5.15
N LEU A 312 1.22 1.06 6.36
CA LEU A 312 0.88 1.83 7.57
C LEU A 312 2.07 2.68 8.03
N VAL A 313 3.29 2.16 7.90
CA VAL A 313 4.51 2.95 8.13
C VAL A 313 4.52 4.17 7.24
N GLU A 314 4.27 4.01 5.93
CA GLU A 314 4.22 5.13 4.97
C GLU A 314 3.09 6.13 5.31
N GLN A 315 1.93 5.64 5.72
CA GLN A 315 0.83 6.52 6.17
C GLN A 315 1.24 7.34 7.39
N TRP A 316 1.86 6.71 8.39
CA TRP A 316 2.38 7.42 9.57
C TRP A 316 3.45 8.44 9.19
N VAL A 317 4.33 8.12 8.24
CA VAL A 317 5.34 9.06 7.73
C VAL A 317 4.69 10.29 7.11
N VAL A 318 3.65 10.12 6.29
CA VAL A 318 2.89 11.23 5.68
C VAL A 318 2.24 12.09 6.77
N ASP A 319 1.60 11.47 7.76
CA ASP A 319 0.89 12.19 8.81
C ASP A 319 1.86 12.94 9.74
N ILE A 320 2.96 12.32 10.15
CA ILE A 320 3.97 12.95 11.03
C ILE A 320 4.70 14.11 10.34
N LYS A 321 4.92 14.02 9.03
CA LYS A 321 5.51 15.12 8.26
C LYS A 321 4.66 16.39 8.30
N LYS A 322 3.34 16.29 8.43
CA LYS A 322 2.46 17.46 8.62
C LYS A 322 2.77 18.23 9.90
N PHE A 323 3.30 17.54 10.93
CA PHE A 323 3.73 18.13 12.19
C PHE A 323 5.20 18.62 12.18
N GLY A 324 5.84 18.68 11.00
CA GLY A 324 7.22 19.15 10.86
C GLY A 324 8.30 18.11 11.20
N VAL A 325 7.92 16.83 11.42
CA VAL A 325 8.84 15.75 11.77
C VAL A 325 9.24 14.93 10.56
N ASN A 326 10.54 14.74 10.36
CA ASN A 326 11.10 13.81 9.36
C ASN A 326 11.59 12.54 10.06
N PRO A 327 10.82 11.44 10.04
CA PRO A 327 11.20 10.22 10.75
C PRO A 327 12.24 9.40 9.99
N ILE A 328 12.99 8.56 10.74
CA ILE A 328 13.80 7.49 10.20
C ILE A 328 12.88 6.31 9.90
N VAL A 329 12.78 5.92 8.64
CA VAL A 329 11.87 4.88 8.15
C VAL A 329 12.58 3.53 8.10
N CYS A 330 12.26 2.63 9.04
CA CYS A 330 13.00 1.40 9.30
C CYS A 330 12.23 0.15 8.88
N TYR A 331 12.45 -0.35 7.68
CA TYR A 331 12.06 -1.68 7.21
C TYR A 331 12.91 -2.13 6.01
N SER A 332 12.83 -3.41 5.63
CA SER A 332 13.74 -4.01 4.63
C SER A 332 13.69 -3.34 3.25
N ALA A 333 12.50 -2.95 2.79
CA ALA A 333 12.29 -2.28 1.51
C ALA A 333 12.18 -0.74 1.64
N SER A 334 12.66 -0.17 2.75
CA SER A 334 12.63 1.29 2.97
C SER A 334 13.41 2.04 1.90
N GLN A 335 12.88 3.16 1.45
CA GLN A 335 13.59 4.09 0.56
C GLN A 335 14.82 4.71 1.24
N GLN A 336 14.84 4.80 2.57
CA GLN A 336 15.99 5.24 3.35
C GLN A 336 16.99 4.07 3.54
N LYS A 337 17.82 3.81 2.56
CA LYS A 337 18.76 2.65 2.54
C LYS A 337 19.69 2.60 3.74
N ASN A 338 20.19 3.76 4.18
CA ASN A 338 21.11 3.89 5.30
C ASN A 338 20.39 4.04 6.67
N TRP A 339 19.11 3.63 6.77
CA TRP A 339 18.35 3.80 7.99
C TRP A 339 19.03 3.16 9.23
N LYS A 340 19.76 2.05 9.07
CA LYS A 340 20.48 1.41 10.16
C LYS A 340 21.56 2.30 10.76
N ASP A 341 22.31 3.00 9.93
CA ASP A 341 23.38 3.91 10.38
C ASP A 341 22.76 5.21 10.91
N ASN A 342 21.69 5.71 10.29
CA ASN A 342 20.95 6.85 10.80
C ASN A 342 20.38 6.57 12.21
N VAL A 343 19.87 5.37 12.47
CA VAL A 343 19.41 4.95 13.80
C VAL A 343 20.57 4.97 14.80
N LYS A 344 21.73 4.36 14.46
CA LYS A 344 22.91 4.35 15.35
C LYS A 344 23.38 5.76 15.69
N ILE A 345 23.49 6.62 14.68
CA ILE A 345 23.95 8.01 14.83
C ILE A 345 22.98 8.80 15.69
N SER A 346 21.67 8.69 15.42
CA SER A 346 20.63 9.40 16.18
C SER A 346 20.60 8.97 17.63
N ILE A 347 20.67 7.69 17.91
CA ILE A 347 20.73 7.14 19.28
C ILE A 347 22.00 7.61 20.01
N LYS A 348 23.15 7.57 19.35
CA LYS A 348 24.43 8.06 19.93
C LYS A 348 24.32 9.54 20.26
N ASN A 349 23.83 10.38 19.34
CA ASN A 349 23.71 11.82 19.54
C ASN A 349 22.68 12.16 20.63
N TYR A 350 21.57 11.42 20.69
CA TYR A 350 20.55 11.59 21.73
C TYR A 350 21.12 11.23 23.12
N ASN A 351 21.80 10.11 23.25
CA ASN A 351 22.42 9.70 24.50
C ASN A 351 23.54 10.65 24.99
N LEU A 352 24.16 11.39 24.08
CA LEU A 352 25.15 12.44 24.36
C LEU A 352 24.54 13.85 24.53
N ASN A 353 23.20 13.99 24.54
CA ASN A 353 22.49 15.24 24.58
C ASN A 353 22.84 16.24 23.45
N LEU A 354 23.35 15.72 22.34
CA LEU A 354 23.62 16.50 21.11
C LEU A 354 22.36 16.62 20.23
N LEU A 355 21.39 15.76 20.46
CA LEU A 355 20.09 15.71 19.77
C LEU A 355 18.98 15.57 20.81
N ASN A 356 18.02 16.48 20.81
CA ASN A 356 16.91 16.45 21.77
C ASN A 356 15.70 15.66 21.28
N PHE A 357 15.58 15.45 19.97
CA PHE A 357 14.45 14.77 19.38
C PHE A 357 14.85 13.97 18.14
N PHE A 358 14.34 12.76 18.03
CA PHE A 358 14.25 12.01 16.77
C PHE A 358 13.06 11.07 16.80
N CYS A 359 12.60 10.66 15.61
CA CYS A 359 11.49 9.76 15.44
C CYS A 359 11.88 8.59 14.53
N ILE A 360 11.56 7.38 14.96
CA ILE A 360 11.66 6.15 14.17
C ILE A 360 10.25 5.67 13.85
N VAL A 361 9.97 5.32 12.60
CA VAL A 361 8.76 4.61 12.20
C VAL A 361 9.16 3.28 11.59
N THR A 362 8.61 2.17 12.09
CA THR A 362 9.09 0.83 11.75
C THR A 362 7.96 -0.20 11.67
N THR A 363 8.23 -1.36 11.04
CA THR A 363 7.29 -2.49 11.05
C THR A 363 7.48 -3.38 12.27
N ASN A 364 6.46 -4.16 12.67
CA ASN A 364 6.54 -5.16 13.75
C ASN A 364 7.75 -6.11 13.56
N ALA A 365 7.97 -6.59 12.34
CA ALA A 365 9.07 -7.49 12.02
C ALA A 365 10.44 -6.83 12.22
N THR A 366 10.60 -5.58 11.78
CA THR A 366 11.86 -4.85 11.95
C THR A 366 12.07 -4.42 13.41
N PHE A 367 11.01 -4.00 14.10
CA PHE A 367 11.06 -3.68 15.54
C PHE A 367 11.56 -4.88 16.35
N SER A 368 11.07 -6.08 16.06
CA SER A 368 11.46 -7.31 16.75
C SER A 368 12.83 -7.87 16.31
N SER A 369 13.50 -7.24 15.33
CA SER A 369 14.81 -7.68 14.87
C SER A 369 15.90 -7.47 15.94
N ASN A 370 16.88 -8.36 15.98
CA ASN A 370 18.01 -8.27 16.92
C ASN A 370 18.76 -6.93 16.80
N PHE A 371 18.85 -6.38 15.59
CA PHE A 371 19.50 -5.09 15.37
C PHE A 371 18.77 -3.97 16.09
N LEU A 372 17.47 -3.78 15.80
CA LEU A 372 16.73 -2.64 16.34
C LEU A 372 16.51 -2.77 17.84
N GLN A 373 16.24 -3.98 18.34
CA GLN A 373 16.13 -4.28 19.76
C GLN A 373 17.42 -3.91 20.53
N LYS A 374 18.59 -4.25 20.00
CA LYS A 374 19.88 -3.86 20.58
C LYS A 374 20.06 -2.34 20.64
N GLN A 375 19.67 -1.65 19.58
CA GLN A 375 19.77 -0.19 19.49
C GLN A 375 18.83 0.49 20.50
N ILE A 376 17.57 0.06 20.59
CA ILE A 376 16.57 0.62 21.51
C ILE A 376 16.95 0.36 22.97
N LYS A 377 17.49 -0.83 23.31
CA LYS A 377 18.00 -1.11 24.65
C LYS A 377 19.13 -0.17 25.09
N SER A 378 19.88 0.39 24.15
CA SER A 378 20.96 1.33 24.44
C SER A 378 20.49 2.78 24.61
N LEU A 379 19.22 3.10 24.30
CA LEU A 379 18.63 4.41 24.49
C LEU A 379 18.51 4.75 25.98
N LYS A 380 18.79 6.00 26.29
CA LYS A 380 18.69 6.57 27.64
C LYS A 380 17.76 7.78 27.63
N GLY A 381 17.12 8.05 28.78
CA GLY A 381 16.27 9.24 28.92
C GLY A 381 14.82 9.00 28.51
N ASN A 382 14.18 10.02 27.94
CA ASN A 382 12.77 9.99 27.58
C ASN A 382 12.55 9.24 26.27
N ILE A 383 11.83 8.14 26.33
CA ILE A 383 11.52 7.29 25.19
C ILE A 383 10.01 7.04 25.15
N LEU A 384 9.38 7.36 24.04
CA LEU A 384 7.98 7.03 23.77
C LEU A 384 7.91 5.88 22.76
N LEU A 385 7.22 4.83 23.12
CA LEU A 385 6.81 3.76 22.21
C LEU A 385 5.32 3.89 21.89
N VAL A 386 5.02 4.07 20.61
CA VAL A 386 3.66 4.04 20.07
C VAL A 386 3.50 2.78 19.22
N ILE A 387 2.56 1.94 19.56
CA ILE A 387 2.26 0.72 18.78
C ILE A 387 0.87 0.85 18.14
N ASP A 388 0.84 0.91 16.82
CA ASP A 388 -0.39 0.87 16.06
C ASP A 388 -0.82 -0.59 15.84
N GLU A 389 -2.14 -0.84 15.88
CA GLU A 389 -2.74 -2.17 15.92
C GLU A 389 -2.08 -3.06 17.00
N ALA A 390 -2.02 -2.51 18.22
CA ALA A 390 -1.27 -3.04 19.36
C ALA A 390 -1.69 -4.47 19.76
N HIS A 391 -2.89 -4.91 19.41
CA HIS A 391 -3.36 -6.28 19.66
C HIS A 391 -2.43 -7.36 19.08
N ASN A 392 -1.64 -7.04 18.04
CA ASN A 392 -0.67 -7.97 17.47
C ASN A 392 0.41 -8.37 18.48
N PHE A 393 0.78 -7.46 19.40
CA PHE A 393 1.79 -7.69 20.42
C PHE A 393 1.33 -8.57 21.59
N GLY A 394 0.07 -8.95 21.66
CA GLY A 394 -0.39 -10.01 22.54
C GLY A 394 0.14 -11.40 22.18
N ALA A 395 0.56 -11.64 20.92
CA ALA A 395 1.20 -12.88 20.50
C ALA A 395 2.57 -13.06 21.18
N LYS A 396 2.87 -14.28 21.66
CA LYS A 396 4.08 -14.60 22.46
C LYS A 396 5.39 -14.12 21.79
N ASN A 397 5.49 -14.26 20.47
CA ASN A 397 6.71 -13.88 19.74
C ASN A 397 6.93 -12.36 19.69
N LEU A 398 5.88 -11.57 19.46
CA LEU A 398 5.97 -10.11 19.41
C LEU A 398 6.02 -9.51 20.82
N ASN A 399 5.34 -10.10 21.79
CA ASN A 399 5.37 -9.64 23.17
C ASN A 399 6.80 -9.59 23.75
N ARG A 400 7.67 -10.54 23.40
CA ARG A 400 9.08 -10.56 23.80
C ARG A 400 9.88 -9.34 23.32
N ALA A 401 9.40 -8.62 22.32
CA ALA A 401 10.04 -7.40 21.81
C ALA A 401 9.65 -6.14 22.60
N LEU A 402 8.68 -6.23 23.50
CA LEU A 402 8.30 -5.14 24.39
C LEU A 402 9.35 -5.00 25.48
N LEU A 403 9.96 -3.82 25.58
CA LEU A 403 11.10 -3.55 26.46
C LEU A 403 10.67 -2.78 27.71
N ASP A 404 11.10 -3.22 28.89
CA ASP A 404 10.75 -2.61 30.17
C ASP A 404 11.39 -1.23 30.40
N ASN A 405 12.52 -0.94 29.74
CA ASN A 405 13.24 0.33 29.86
C ASN A 405 12.58 1.51 29.15
N ILE A 406 11.42 1.32 28.53
CA ILE A 406 10.68 2.38 27.85
C ILE A 406 9.66 2.98 28.83
N PRO A 407 9.85 4.26 29.26
CA PRO A 407 9.00 4.87 30.27
C PRO A 407 7.61 5.29 29.77
N TYR A 408 7.49 5.74 28.51
CA TYR A 408 6.23 6.22 27.96
C TYR A 408 5.72 5.28 26.87
N ARG A 409 4.46 4.88 26.98
CA ARG A 409 3.88 3.81 26.16
C ARG A 409 2.47 4.17 25.73
N LEU A 410 2.19 4.01 24.45
CA LEU A 410 0.87 4.24 23.88
C LEU A 410 0.50 3.10 22.94
N ALA A 411 -0.53 2.35 23.31
CA ALA A 411 -1.17 1.38 22.43
C ALA A 411 -2.34 2.02 21.68
N LEU A 412 -2.37 1.84 20.38
CA LEU A 412 -3.47 2.27 19.51
C LEU A 412 -4.16 1.02 18.94
N SER A 413 -5.45 0.90 19.11
CA SER A 413 -6.24 -0.20 18.55
C SER A 413 -7.69 0.24 18.38
N ALA A 414 -8.42 -0.34 17.44
CA ALA A 414 -9.88 -0.23 17.36
C ALA A 414 -10.57 -1.31 18.21
N THR A 415 -9.83 -2.37 18.56
CA THR A 415 -10.27 -3.49 19.40
C THR A 415 -9.01 -4.12 20.00
N LEU A 416 -8.70 -3.80 21.23
CA LEU A 416 -7.48 -4.33 21.88
C LEU A 416 -7.61 -5.79 22.26
N GLU A 417 -8.80 -6.20 22.68
CA GLU A 417 -9.09 -7.55 23.17
C GLU A 417 -8.91 -8.58 22.06
N ARG A 418 -8.16 -9.61 22.36
CA ARG A 418 -7.83 -10.68 21.41
C ARG A 418 -8.84 -11.79 21.51
N HIS A 419 -9.57 -12.00 20.43
CA HIS A 419 -10.56 -13.08 20.38
C HIS A 419 -9.90 -14.44 20.61
N GLY A 420 -10.36 -15.19 21.60
CA GLY A 420 -9.81 -16.52 21.95
C GLY A 420 -8.39 -16.50 22.56
N ASP A 421 -7.80 -15.33 22.90
CA ASP A 421 -6.45 -15.22 23.51
C ASP A 421 -6.47 -14.27 24.72
N ILE A 422 -7.07 -14.74 25.82
CA ILE A 422 -7.18 -13.97 27.07
C ILE A 422 -5.80 -13.63 27.62
N GLU A 423 -4.87 -14.62 27.67
CA GLU A 423 -3.50 -14.38 28.13
C GLU A 423 -2.80 -13.29 27.29
N GLY A 424 -3.04 -13.27 25.96
CA GLY A 424 -2.48 -12.24 25.09
C GLY A 424 -3.03 -10.85 25.39
N THR A 425 -4.31 -10.77 25.71
CA THR A 425 -4.99 -9.54 26.14
C THR A 425 -4.44 -9.06 27.48
N GLU A 426 -4.32 -9.94 28.46
CA GLU A 426 -3.74 -9.62 29.79
C GLU A 426 -2.31 -9.09 29.67
N ARG A 427 -1.47 -9.68 28.80
CA ARG A 427 -0.09 -9.19 28.55
C ARG A 427 -0.07 -7.77 28.01
N LEU A 428 -1.03 -7.39 27.18
CA LEU A 428 -1.13 -6.01 26.65
C LEU A 428 -1.49 -5.03 27.75
N TYR A 429 -2.49 -5.35 28.58
CA TYR A 429 -2.86 -4.51 29.72
C TYR A 429 -1.73 -4.40 30.74
N ALA A 430 -0.99 -5.49 30.99
CA ALA A 430 0.15 -5.48 31.91
C ALA A 430 1.26 -4.52 31.43
N TYR A 431 1.49 -4.42 30.11
CA TYR A 431 2.57 -3.59 29.58
C TYR A 431 2.14 -2.13 29.36
N PHE A 432 0.98 -1.89 28.75
CA PHE A 432 0.50 -0.54 28.40
C PHE A 432 -0.33 0.13 29.51
N GLY A 433 -0.87 -0.64 30.44
CA GLY A 433 -1.77 -0.12 31.47
C GLY A 433 -3.24 -0.13 31.03
N LYS A 434 -4.04 0.79 31.59
CA LYS A 434 -5.48 0.84 31.36
C LYS A 434 -5.85 1.61 30.09
N LYS A 435 -7.11 1.44 29.65
CA LYS A 435 -7.71 2.27 28.59
C LYS A 435 -7.80 3.73 29.08
N CYS A 436 -7.25 4.65 28.29
CA CYS A 436 -7.39 6.09 28.52
C CYS A 436 -8.65 6.64 27.85
N ILE A 437 -9.10 5.99 26.81
CA ILE A 437 -10.36 6.25 26.14
C ILE A 437 -10.85 4.97 25.47
N GLU A 438 -12.15 4.82 25.43
CA GLU A 438 -12.87 3.91 24.55
C GLU A 438 -13.80 4.75 23.68
N TYR A 439 -13.60 4.73 22.38
CA TYR A 439 -14.38 5.51 21.42
C TYR A 439 -14.94 4.57 20.35
N THR A 440 -16.17 4.18 20.57
CA THR A 440 -16.85 3.13 19.81
C THR A 440 -17.25 3.59 18.41
N LEU A 441 -17.55 2.63 17.54
CA LEU A 441 -18.07 2.91 16.20
C LEU A 441 -19.42 3.67 16.28
N LYS A 442 -20.25 3.36 17.27
CA LYS A 442 -21.52 4.04 17.53
C LYS A 442 -21.31 5.52 17.85
N GLU A 443 -20.41 5.83 18.74
CA GLU A 443 -20.06 7.22 19.08
C GLU A 443 -19.47 7.98 17.88
N ALA A 444 -18.64 7.30 17.08
CA ALA A 444 -18.07 7.92 15.90
C ALA A 444 -19.11 8.25 14.82
N ILE A 445 -20.15 7.43 14.67
CA ILE A 445 -21.29 7.71 13.79
C ILE A 445 -22.14 8.86 14.38
N ASN A 446 -22.54 8.76 15.65
CA ASN A 446 -23.39 9.75 16.32
C ASN A 446 -22.75 11.14 16.36
N ASN A 447 -21.43 11.20 16.57
CA ASN A 447 -20.65 12.43 16.56
C ASN A 447 -20.29 12.91 15.15
N ASN A 448 -20.85 12.27 14.11
CA ASN A 448 -20.62 12.65 12.72
C ASN A 448 -19.15 12.56 12.29
N MET A 449 -18.36 11.70 12.91
CA MET A 449 -16.97 11.40 12.50
C MET A 449 -16.91 10.33 11.40
N LEU A 450 -17.91 9.46 11.35
CA LEU A 450 -18.12 8.47 10.31
C LEU A 450 -19.46 8.71 9.61
N THR A 451 -19.59 8.16 8.41
CA THR A 451 -20.82 8.25 7.61
C THR A 451 -21.83 7.21 8.10
N PRO A 452 -23.11 7.56 8.34
CA PRO A 452 -24.16 6.59 8.63
C PRO A 452 -24.38 5.64 7.44
N TYR A 453 -25.00 4.47 7.68
CA TYR A 453 -25.11 3.47 6.65
C TYR A 453 -26.41 2.67 6.70
N TYR A 454 -26.82 2.17 5.53
CA TYR A 454 -27.88 1.18 5.38
C TYR A 454 -27.25 -0.21 5.28
N TYR A 455 -27.85 -1.19 5.94
CA TYR A 455 -27.41 -2.58 5.96
C TYR A 455 -28.42 -3.49 5.26
N TYR A 456 -27.92 -4.29 4.32
CA TYR A 456 -28.71 -5.22 3.52
C TYR A 456 -28.11 -6.62 3.61
N PRO A 457 -28.60 -7.49 4.52
CA PRO A 457 -28.19 -8.89 4.56
C PRO A 457 -28.78 -9.64 3.37
N ILE A 458 -27.94 -10.33 2.61
CA ILE A 458 -28.31 -11.16 1.46
C ILE A 458 -28.15 -12.62 1.85
N VAL A 459 -29.26 -13.31 2.02
CA VAL A 459 -29.26 -14.73 2.40
C VAL A 459 -28.83 -15.59 1.22
N ILE A 460 -27.84 -16.45 1.44
CA ILE A 460 -27.28 -17.40 0.49
C ILE A 460 -27.35 -18.79 1.07
N THR A 461 -27.86 -19.76 0.31
CA THR A 461 -27.86 -21.18 0.68
C THR A 461 -26.72 -21.92 -0.01
N LEU A 462 -26.25 -22.99 0.61
CA LEU A 462 -25.31 -23.92 -0.01
C LEU A 462 -26.07 -24.83 -0.97
N ASP A 463 -25.40 -25.22 -2.10
CA ASP A 463 -25.94 -26.29 -2.93
C ASP A 463 -25.82 -27.65 -2.22
N GLU A 464 -26.45 -28.70 -2.74
CA GLU A 464 -26.46 -30.03 -2.10
C GLU A 464 -25.04 -30.61 -1.92
N SER A 465 -24.15 -30.37 -2.87
CA SER A 465 -22.76 -30.85 -2.83
C SER A 465 -21.94 -30.07 -1.79
N GLU A 466 -22.13 -28.76 -1.73
CA GLU A 466 -21.51 -27.86 -0.75
C GLU A 466 -22.02 -28.19 0.68
N LEU A 467 -23.31 -28.42 0.84
CA LEU A 467 -23.93 -28.79 2.13
C LEU A 467 -23.37 -30.13 2.62
N SER A 468 -23.34 -31.15 1.75
CA SER A 468 -22.78 -32.47 2.08
C SER A 468 -21.32 -32.37 2.52
N SER A 469 -20.50 -31.63 1.79
CA SER A 469 -19.07 -31.38 2.10
C SER A 469 -18.93 -30.63 3.43
N TYR A 470 -19.76 -29.62 3.69
CA TYR A 470 -19.75 -28.87 4.95
C TYR A 470 -20.05 -29.77 6.15
N ILE A 471 -21.07 -30.64 6.04
CA ILE A 471 -21.45 -31.59 7.09
C ILE A 471 -20.32 -32.59 7.33
N GLU A 472 -19.71 -33.13 6.27
CA GLU A 472 -18.61 -34.08 6.39
C GLU A 472 -17.41 -33.46 7.13
N LEU A 473 -16.99 -32.25 6.73
CA LEU A 473 -15.91 -31.53 7.40
C LEU A 473 -16.24 -31.24 8.86
N THR A 474 -17.50 -30.89 9.16
CA THR A 474 -17.96 -30.63 10.52
C THR A 474 -17.92 -31.90 11.37
N LYS A 475 -18.39 -33.05 10.85
CA LYS A 475 -18.33 -34.35 11.56
C LYS A 475 -16.88 -34.78 11.84
N LYS A 476 -15.97 -34.66 10.84
CA LYS A 476 -14.53 -34.93 11.02
C LYS A 476 -13.91 -34.05 12.11
N LEU A 477 -14.25 -32.76 12.13
CA LEU A 477 -13.77 -31.83 13.12
C LEU A 477 -14.24 -32.18 14.54
N ILE A 478 -15.55 -32.43 14.72
CA ILE A 478 -16.14 -32.82 16.01
C ILE A 478 -15.53 -34.13 16.52
N THR A 479 -15.36 -35.12 15.64
CA THR A 479 -14.73 -36.41 16.02
C THR A 479 -13.30 -36.22 16.49
N SER A 480 -12.50 -35.42 15.76
CA SER A 480 -11.10 -35.12 16.13
C SER A 480 -11.02 -34.40 17.48
N ILE A 481 -11.83 -33.36 17.68
CA ILE A 481 -11.85 -32.60 18.95
C ILE A 481 -12.23 -33.51 20.12
N ASN A 482 -13.24 -34.37 19.95
CA ASN A 482 -13.69 -35.29 21.01
C ASN A 482 -12.64 -36.33 21.38
N GLN A 483 -11.80 -36.79 20.45
CA GLN A 483 -10.69 -37.71 20.71
C GLN A 483 -9.58 -37.11 21.59
N HIS A 484 -9.38 -35.78 21.53
CA HIS A 484 -8.32 -35.08 22.26
C HIS A 484 -8.83 -34.30 23.48
N ARG A 485 -10.13 -34.41 23.80
CA ARG A 485 -10.76 -33.66 24.89
C ARG A 485 -10.38 -34.25 26.25
N ASN A 486 -9.34 -33.71 26.88
CA ASN A 486 -9.09 -33.92 28.31
C ASN A 486 -10.11 -33.13 29.11
N LYS A 487 -10.90 -33.80 29.97
CA LYS A 487 -12.03 -33.23 30.75
C LYS A 487 -11.61 -32.09 31.70
N ASP A 488 -10.32 -31.91 31.96
CA ASP A 488 -9.79 -30.96 32.97
C ASP A 488 -9.20 -29.66 32.41
N LYS A 489 -9.23 -29.43 31.07
CA LYS A 489 -8.68 -28.19 30.51
C LYS A 489 -9.77 -27.24 30.04
N LYS A 490 -9.81 -26.06 30.66
CA LYS A 490 -10.72 -24.93 30.35
C LYS A 490 -10.59 -24.39 28.92
N TYR A 491 -9.53 -24.76 28.20
CA TYR A 491 -9.25 -24.33 26.81
C TYR A 491 -8.76 -25.48 25.95
N ILE A 492 -9.37 -25.65 24.76
CA ILE A 492 -8.99 -26.67 23.79
C ILE A 492 -7.92 -26.05 22.87
N LYS A 493 -6.70 -26.58 22.91
CA LYS A 493 -5.66 -26.21 21.94
C LYS A 493 -5.86 -27.09 20.70
N LEU A 494 -6.35 -26.48 19.62
CA LEU A 494 -6.55 -27.15 18.34
C LEU A 494 -5.23 -27.68 17.76
N SER A 495 -5.27 -28.90 17.26
CA SER A 495 -4.19 -29.49 16.46
C SER A 495 -4.08 -28.82 15.09
N ASP A 496 -2.99 -29.02 14.37
CA ASP A 496 -2.83 -28.46 13.03
C ASP A 496 -3.83 -29.07 12.03
N TYR A 497 -4.19 -30.33 12.22
CA TYR A 497 -5.24 -31.00 11.45
C TYR A 497 -6.62 -30.35 11.67
N GLU A 498 -7.01 -30.07 12.90
CA GLU A 498 -8.27 -29.40 13.23
C GLU A 498 -8.30 -27.97 12.65
N LYS A 499 -7.20 -27.24 12.73
CA LYS A 499 -7.06 -25.92 12.09
C LYS A 499 -7.24 -26.01 10.57
N MET A 500 -6.66 -27.03 9.93
CA MET A 500 -6.82 -27.27 8.49
C MET A 500 -8.30 -27.54 8.15
N LEU A 501 -9.02 -28.35 8.92
CA LEU A 501 -10.44 -28.61 8.71
C LEU A 501 -11.28 -27.34 8.86
N LEU A 502 -10.98 -26.51 9.86
CA LEU A 502 -11.64 -25.22 10.03
C LEU A 502 -11.41 -24.29 8.85
N ILE A 503 -10.18 -24.24 8.32
CA ILE A 503 -9.84 -23.44 7.14
C ILE A 503 -10.59 -23.94 5.90
N LYS A 504 -10.61 -25.24 5.66
CA LYS A 504 -11.35 -25.84 4.55
C LYS A 504 -12.84 -25.52 4.64
N ARG A 505 -13.44 -25.67 5.82
CA ARG A 505 -14.85 -25.35 6.05
C ARG A 505 -15.15 -23.86 5.81
N ALA A 506 -14.28 -22.96 6.30
CA ALA A 506 -14.43 -21.52 6.09
C ALA A 506 -14.28 -21.12 4.60
N ARG A 507 -13.36 -21.76 3.86
CA ARG A 507 -13.21 -21.54 2.41
C ARG A 507 -14.45 -22.00 1.62
N LEU A 508 -15.02 -23.14 1.96
CA LEU A 508 -16.26 -23.63 1.35
C LEU A 508 -17.38 -22.59 1.49
N VAL A 509 -17.64 -22.11 2.70
CA VAL A 509 -18.66 -21.09 2.97
C VAL A 509 -18.35 -19.77 2.23
N ALA A 510 -17.09 -19.36 2.20
CA ALA A 510 -16.68 -18.14 1.50
C ALA A 510 -16.88 -18.26 -0.02
N GLY A 511 -16.63 -19.45 -0.59
CA GLY A 511 -16.70 -19.74 -2.02
C GLY A 511 -18.06 -20.22 -2.53
N ALA A 512 -19.12 -20.22 -1.72
CA ALA A 512 -20.44 -20.71 -2.12
C ALA A 512 -20.91 -20.13 -3.46
N LYS A 513 -21.29 -20.99 -4.40
CA LYS A 513 -21.57 -20.64 -5.81
C LYS A 513 -22.74 -19.64 -5.93
N ASN A 514 -23.74 -19.81 -5.10
CA ASN A 514 -24.93 -18.95 -5.11
C ASN A 514 -24.61 -17.49 -4.80
N LYS A 515 -23.46 -17.17 -4.14
CA LYS A 515 -23.00 -15.80 -3.91
C LYS A 515 -22.73 -15.04 -5.22
N LEU A 516 -22.12 -15.71 -6.21
CA LEU A 516 -21.84 -15.09 -7.49
C LEU A 516 -23.09 -14.84 -8.32
N ILE A 517 -24.04 -15.76 -8.24
CA ILE A 517 -25.35 -15.65 -8.92
C ILE A 517 -26.10 -14.45 -8.36
N GLU A 518 -26.17 -14.34 -7.04
CA GLU A 518 -26.90 -13.25 -6.39
C GLU A 518 -26.19 -11.91 -6.52
N LEU A 519 -24.83 -11.91 -6.44
CA LEU A 519 -24.05 -10.72 -6.73
C LEU A 519 -24.36 -10.18 -8.13
N LYS A 520 -24.37 -11.05 -9.14
CA LYS A 520 -24.65 -10.65 -10.52
C LYS A 520 -26.02 -9.99 -10.66
N LYS A 521 -27.06 -10.52 -9.99
CA LYS A 521 -28.41 -9.95 -10.00
C LYS A 521 -28.44 -8.55 -9.40
N ILE A 522 -27.88 -8.39 -8.19
CA ILE A 522 -27.89 -7.10 -7.50
C ILE A 522 -27.03 -6.07 -8.23
N MET A 523 -25.90 -6.48 -8.80
CA MET A 523 -24.99 -5.57 -9.51
C MET A 523 -25.58 -4.99 -10.82
N LEU A 524 -26.62 -5.59 -11.38
CA LEU A 524 -27.35 -5.00 -12.52
C LEU A 524 -27.89 -3.60 -12.18
N ASP A 525 -28.39 -3.40 -10.96
CA ASP A 525 -28.91 -2.12 -10.49
C ASP A 525 -27.78 -1.09 -10.24
N TYR A 526 -26.53 -1.58 -10.08
CA TYR A 526 -25.34 -0.79 -9.79
C TYR A 526 -24.42 -0.59 -11.00
N LYS A 527 -24.79 -1.08 -12.18
CA LYS A 527 -23.96 -1.05 -13.39
C LYS A 527 -23.39 0.34 -13.72
N ASN A 528 -24.15 1.39 -13.47
CA ASN A 528 -23.79 2.77 -13.77
C ASN A 528 -23.29 3.56 -12.53
N ASN A 529 -23.13 2.89 -11.39
CA ASN A 529 -22.70 3.53 -10.16
C ASN A 529 -21.18 3.44 -10.02
N ASN A 530 -20.61 4.42 -9.33
CA ASN A 530 -19.18 4.47 -8.98
C ASN A 530 -18.98 4.16 -7.48
N HIS A 531 -17.73 4.09 -7.07
CA HIS A 531 -17.32 3.94 -5.67
C HIS A 531 -17.82 2.65 -5.00
N ILE A 532 -17.81 1.56 -5.77
CA ILE A 532 -18.23 0.24 -5.32
C ILE A 532 -17.02 -0.58 -4.87
N LEU A 533 -17.17 -1.26 -3.73
CA LEU A 533 -16.18 -2.20 -3.23
C LEU A 533 -16.80 -3.59 -3.14
N VAL A 534 -16.11 -4.60 -3.68
CA VAL A 534 -16.48 -6.02 -3.53
C VAL A 534 -15.38 -6.75 -2.77
N TYR A 535 -15.72 -7.22 -1.56
CA TYR A 535 -14.83 -8.02 -0.73
C TYR A 535 -14.98 -9.51 -1.06
N CYS A 536 -13.90 -10.12 -1.56
CA CYS A 536 -13.82 -11.54 -1.87
C CYS A 536 -13.04 -12.32 -0.79
N GLY A 537 -13.33 -13.61 -0.66
CA GLY A 537 -12.53 -14.55 0.10
C GLY A 537 -11.23 -14.94 -0.62
N ALA A 538 -10.22 -15.32 0.15
CA ALA A 538 -9.02 -15.97 -0.39
C ALA A 538 -9.33 -17.47 -0.66
N THR A 539 -10.23 -17.72 -1.59
CA THR A 539 -10.73 -19.07 -1.92
C THR A 539 -10.82 -19.25 -3.43
N THR A 540 -10.74 -20.50 -3.88
CA THR A 540 -10.99 -20.93 -5.26
C THR A 540 -12.39 -21.53 -5.36
N ILE A 541 -13.02 -21.43 -6.52
CA ILE A 541 -14.44 -21.82 -6.72
C ILE A 541 -14.59 -23.30 -7.03
N ASN A 542 -13.52 -24.04 -7.32
CA ASN A 542 -13.55 -25.46 -7.69
C ASN A 542 -12.74 -26.38 -6.77
N ASP A 543 -12.51 -26.00 -5.52
CA ASP A 543 -11.66 -26.74 -4.56
C ASP A 543 -12.30 -28.05 -4.01
N PHE A 544 -13.40 -28.56 -4.61
CA PHE A 544 -14.13 -29.72 -4.07
C PHE A 544 -13.52 -31.07 -4.43
N ASP A 545 -12.68 -31.16 -5.48
CA ASP A 545 -12.06 -32.38 -5.96
C ASP A 545 -10.52 -32.32 -5.92
N TYR A 546 -9.94 -31.68 -4.89
CA TYR A 546 -8.49 -31.63 -4.75
C TYR A 546 -7.93 -33.01 -4.38
N ASP A 547 -7.56 -33.78 -5.38
CA ASP A 547 -6.58 -34.84 -5.26
C ASP A 547 -5.19 -34.24 -5.49
N GLU A 548 -4.25 -34.45 -4.55
CA GLU A 548 -2.90 -33.87 -4.54
C GLU A 548 -2.08 -34.13 -5.83
N ASN A 549 -2.61 -34.90 -6.79
CA ASN A 549 -1.96 -35.29 -8.00
C ASN A 549 -2.50 -34.70 -9.32
N THR A 550 -3.51 -33.82 -9.29
CA THR A 550 -4.05 -33.18 -10.50
C THR A 550 -3.46 -31.79 -10.72
N ILE A 551 -2.50 -31.71 -11.65
CA ILE A 551 -1.73 -30.47 -11.99
C ILE A 551 -2.49 -29.53 -12.95
N ASP A 552 -3.65 -29.91 -13.50
CA ASP A 552 -4.30 -29.22 -14.63
C ASP A 552 -5.72 -28.70 -14.39
N ALA A 553 -6.17 -28.53 -13.16
CA ALA A 553 -7.43 -27.82 -12.93
C ALA A 553 -7.16 -26.31 -12.86
N GLU A 554 -7.65 -25.52 -13.82
CA GLU A 554 -7.70 -24.06 -13.73
C GLU A 554 -8.56 -23.66 -12.53
N GLU A 555 -7.93 -23.46 -11.38
CA GLU A 555 -8.55 -22.93 -10.19
C GLU A 555 -8.87 -21.46 -10.42
N VAL A 556 -10.12 -21.15 -10.74
CA VAL A 556 -10.59 -19.77 -10.85
C VAL A 556 -10.78 -19.22 -9.45
N ARG A 557 -9.95 -18.28 -9.04
CA ARG A 557 -10.10 -17.58 -7.77
C ARG A 557 -11.42 -16.80 -7.74
N GLN A 558 -12.06 -16.70 -6.58
CA GLN A 558 -13.31 -15.93 -6.43
C GLN A 558 -13.13 -14.48 -6.92
N ILE A 559 -11.98 -13.86 -6.67
CA ILE A 559 -11.70 -12.50 -7.14
C ILE A 559 -11.71 -12.41 -8.67
N ASP A 560 -11.16 -13.42 -9.37
CA ASP A 560 -11.10 -13.45 -10.83
C ASP A 560 -12.50 -13.66 -11.41
N ALA A 561 -13.30 -14.55 -10.80
CA ALA A 561 -14.69 -14.76 -11.19
C ALA A 561 -15.56 -13.50 -11.00
N VAL A 562 -15.43 -12.81 -9.87
CA VAL A 562 -16.11 -11.54 -9.62
C VAL A 562 -15.66 -10.48 -10.62
N THR A 563 -14.36 -10.35 -10.87
CA THR A 563 -13.83 -9.40 -11.85
C THR A 563 -14.36 -9.67 -13.25
N ASN A 564 -14.46 -10.96 -13.63
CA ASN A 564 -15.02 -11.37 -14.92
C ASN A 564 -16.53 -11.05 -15.03
N ILE A 565 -17.31 -11.31 -13.98
CA ILE A 565 -18.74 -10.96 -13.95
C ILE A 565 -18.92 -9.45 -14.11
N LEU A 566 -18.22 -8.65 -13.33
CA LEU A 566 -18.38 -7.20 -13.34
C LEU A 566 -17.83 -6.57 -14.63
N GLY A 567 -16.62 -6.95 -15.05
CA GLY A 567 -15.96 -6.37 -16.21
C GLY A 567 -16.52 -6.89 -17.53
N ASN A 568 -16.56 -8.22 -17.72
CA ASN A 568 -16.91 -8.79 -19.02
C ASN A 568 -18.42 -9.02 -19.21
N THR A 569 -19.16 -9.39 -18.14
CA THR A 569 -20.60 -9.64 -18.29
C THR A 569 -21.41 -8.38 -18.12
N LEU A 570 -21.06 -7.51 -17.17
CA LEU A 570 -21.79 -6.27 -16.87
C LEU A 570 -21.18 -5.03 -17.51
N ASP A 571 -20.03 -5.13 -18.17
CA ASP A 571 -19.33 -4.03 -18.83
C ASP A 571 -19.02 -2.85 -17.90
N MET A 572 -18.60 -3.17 -16.65
CA MET A 572 -18.20 -2.19 -15.65
C MET A 572 -16.69 -1.97 -15.68
N LYS A 573 -16.24 -0.77 -15.33
CA LYS A 573 -14.82 -0.45 -15.16
C LYS A 573 -14.33 -0.96 -13.81
N VAL A 574 -13.68 -2.12 -13.79
CA VAL A 574 -13.29 -2.85 -12.59
C VAL A 574 -11.78 -2.96 -12.47
N CYS A 575 -11.29 -2.90 -11.24
CA CYS A 575 -9.89 -3.16 -10.92
C CYS A 575 -9.76 -4.09 -9.72
N GLN A 576 -8.85 -5.06 -9.78
CA GLN A 576 -8.47 -5.85 -8.61
C GLN A 576 -7.56 -5.02 -7.69
N PHE A 577 -7.72 -5.25 -6.38
CA PHE A 577 -6.90 -4.62 -5.36
C PHE A 577 -6.41 -5.71 -4.38
N THR A 578 -5.18 -6.17 -4.57
CA THR A 578 -4.60 -7.32 -3.86
C THR A 578 -3.29 -6.96 -3.15
N SER A 579 -2.59 -7.94 -2.62
CA SER A 579 -1.24 -7.74 -2.05
C SER A 579 -0.12 -7.67 -3.12
N LYS A 580 -0.44 -7.93 -4.38
CA LYS A 580 0.55 -8.00 -5.47
C LYS A 580 0.95 -6.63 -6.02
N GLU A 581 0.06 -5.63 -5.92
CA GLU A 581 0.29 -4.29 -6.43
C GLU A 581 1.36 -3.58 -5.59
N THR A 582 2.24 -2.86 -6.28
CA THR A 582 3.23 -2.00 -5.63
C THR A 582 2.53 -0.85 -4.89
N ILE A 583 3.22 -0.20 -3.95
CA ILE A 583 2.70 0.97 -3.23
C ILE A 583 2.22 2.05 -4.22
N LYS A 584 2.98 2.25 -5.29
CA LYS A 584 2.68 3.25 -6.34
C LYS A 584 1.43 2.88 -7.14
N ASP A 585 1.29 1.60 -7.51
CA ASP A 585 0.10 1.12 -8.24
C ASP A 585 -1.15 1.28 -7.39
N ARG A 586 -1.06 0.97 -6.09
CA ARG A 586 -2.17 1.17 -5.14
C ARG A 586 -2.60 2.63 -5.02
N GLU A 587 -1.65 3.58 -5.01
CA GLU A 587 -1.96 5.01 -5.00
C GLU A 587 -2.65 5.44 -6.31
N ASN A 588 -2.20 4.94 -7.44
CA ASN A 588 -2.81 5.21 -8.75
C ASN A 588 -4.22 4.65 -8.85
N ILE A 589 -4.41 3.37 -8.48
CA ILE A 589 -5.73 2.72 -8.47
C ILE A 589 -6.69 3.49 -7.55
N LYS A 590 -6.24 3.84 -6.35
CA LYS A 590 -7.02 4.60 -5.39
C LYS A 590 -7.48 5.95 -5.97
N LYS A 591 -6.59 6.67 -6.61
CA LYS A 591 -6.88 7.96 -7.21
C LYS A 591 -7.87 7.83 -8.38
N ALA A 592 -7.65 6.86 -9.27
CA ALA A 592 -8.55 6.56 -10.38
C ALA A 592 -9.95 6.14 -9.90
N PHE A 593 -10.03 5.45 -8.76
CA PHE A 593 -11.29 5.09 -8.12
C PHE A 593 -11.96 6.29 -7.43
N GLU A 594 -11.19 7.18 -6.80
CA GLU A 594 -11.72 8.41 -6.18
C GLU A 594 -12.28 9.39 -7.23
N ASP A 595 -11.66 9.45 -8.42
CA ASP A 595 -12.14 10.26 -9.54
C ASP A 595 -13.42 9.65 -10.19
N GLY A 596 -13.62 8.33 -10.10
CA GLY A 596 -14.80 7.61 -10.58
C GLY A 596 -14.90 7.43 -12.11
N ASP A 597 -14.08 8.11 -12.90
CA ASP A 597 -14.14 8.08 -14.35
C ASP A 597 -13.54 6.81 -14.96
N PHE A 598 -12.50 6.26 -14.32
CA PHE A 598 -11.72 5.14 -14.84
C PHE A 598 -11.98 3.82 -14.11
N ILE A 599 -12.40 3.86 -12.85
CA ILE A 599 -12.68 2.68 -12.03
C ILE A 599 -13.98 2.90 -11.28
N GLN A 600 -15.00 2.09 -11.57
CA GLN A 600 -16.29 2.10 -10.89
C GLN A 600 -16.28 1.19 -9.65
N ALA A 601 -15.64 0.02 -9.78
CA ALA A 601 -15.62 -0.98 -8.73
C ALA A 601 -14.21 -1.52 -8.45
N LEU A 602 -13.88 -1.65 -7.16
CA LEU A 602 -12.71 -2.36 -6.68
C LEU A 602 -13.09 -3.74 -6.18
N VAL A 603 -12.38 -4.77 -6.65
CA VAL A 603 -12.51 -6.14 -6.16
C VAL A 603 -11.29 -6.47 -5.31
N ALA A 604 -11.50 -6.77 -4.03
CA ALA A 604 -10.41 -6.86 -3.06
C ALA A 604 -10.44 -8.16 -2.23
N ILE A 605 -9.25 -8.67 -1.92
CA ILE A 605 -9.04 -9.75 -0.94
C ILE A 605 -8.16 -9.21 0.17
N ARG A 606 -8.58 -9.30 1.44
CA ARG A 606 -7.84 -9.01 2.68
C ARG A 606 -6.99 -7.72 2.72
N CYS A 607 -6.49 -7.24 1.58
CA CYS A 607 -5.58 -6.07 1.53
C CYS A 607 -6.24 -4.77 2.01
N LEU A 608 -7.57 -4.71 2.04
CA LEU A 608 -8.30 -3.60 2.65
C LEU A 608 -8.55 -3.83 4.15
N ASP A 609 -8.29 -5.00 4.71
CA ASP A 609 -8.48 -5.25 6.15
C ASP A 609 -7.44 -4.50 6.99
N GLU A 610 -6.30 -4.14 6.39
CA GLU A 610 -5.15 -3.60 7.11
C GLU A 610 -4.54 -2.40 6.37
N GLY A 611 -4.88 -1.18 6.82
CA GLY A 611 -4.12 0.05 6.51
C GLY A 611 -4.45 0.81 5.23
N VAL A 612 -5.27 0.31 4.31
CA VAL A 612 -5.64 1.07 3.11
C VAL A 612 -6.76 2.05 3.40
N ASN A 613 -6.57 3.30 3.00
CA ASN A 613 -7.54 4.38 3.18
C ASN A 613 -8.18 4.76 1.84
N ILE A 614 -9.45 4.39 1.63
CA ILE A 614 -10.25 4.78 0.46
C ILE A 614 -11.59 5.35 0.95
N PRO A 615 -11.66 6.64 1.31
CA PRO A 615 -12.87 7.25 1.88
C PRO A 615 -14.04 7.34 0.90
N SER A 616 -13.76 7.30 -0.40
CA SER A 616 -14.75 7.42 -1.47
C SER A 616 -15.67 6.20 -1.63
N ILE A 617 -15.42 5.07 -0.95
CA ILE A 617 -16.30 3.90 -1.01
C ILE A 617 -17.70 4.27 -0.52
N GLU A 618 -18.72 4.15 -1.38
CA GLU A 618 -20.13 4.41 -1.04
C GLU A 618 -20.92 3.12 -0.85
N THR A 619 -20.64 2.09 -1.66
CA THR A 619 -21.33 0.80 -1.60
C THR A 619 -20.32 -0.32 -1.43
N ALA A 620 -20.55 -1.20 -0.47
CA ALA A 620 -19.71 -2.36 -0.21
C ALA A 620 -20.51 -3.66 -0.29
N PHE A 621 -20.01 -4.63 -1.07
CA PHE A 621 -20.52 -5.99 -1.16
C PHE A 621 -19.53 -6.93 -0.46
N ILE A 622 -19.96 -7.57 0.63
CA ILE A 622 -19.12 -8.45 1.44
C ILE A 622 -19.49 -9.92 1.14
N LEU A 623 -18.81 -10.52 0.15
CA LEU A 623 -19.04 -11.92 -0.24
C LEU A 623 -18.46 -12.91 0.77
N ALA A 624 -17.34 -12.56 1.39
CA ALA A 624 -16.68 -13.38 2.38
C ALA A 624 -16.35 -12.56 3.61
N SER A 625 -17.08 -12.81 4.67
CA SER A 625 -16.82 -12.22 5.98
C SER A 625 -15.99 -13.17 6.83
N SER A 626 -15.09 -12.59 7.62
CA SER A 626 -14.42 -13.32 8.69
C SER A 626 -15.39 -13.55 9.87
N THR A 627 -15.20 -14.66 10.55
CA THR A 627 -15.88 -14.91 11.84
C THR A 627 -15.26 -14.11 12.98
N ASN A 628 -14.15 -13.39 12.72
CA ASN A 628 -13.48 -12.56 13.69
C ASN A 628 -14.15 -11.18 13.77
N PRO A 629 -14.76 -10.80 14.89
CA PRO A 629 -15.42 -9.50 15.05
C PRO A 629 -14.53 -8.30 14.71
N LYS A 630 -13.24 -8.38 15.00
CA LYS A 630 -12.28 -7.32 14.68
C LYS A 630 -12.21 -7.02 13.19
N GLU A 631 -12.13 -8.04 12.37
CA GLU A 631 -11.96 -7.87 10.93
C GLU A 631 -13.18 -7.22 10.30
N TYR A 632 -14.39 -7.68 10.64
CA TYR A 632 -15.57 -7.08 10.06
C TYR A 632 -15.88 -5.68 10.62
N VAL A 633 -15.59 -5.41 11.89
CA VAL A 633 -15.66 -4.04 12.46
C VAL A 633 -14.68 -3.09 11.78
N GLN A 634 -13.45 -3.54 11.55
CA GLN A 634 -12.45 -2.74 10.84
C GLN A 634 -12.84 -2.49 9.38
N ARG A 635 -13.35 -3.50 8.66
CA ARG A 635 -13.87 -3.35 7.29
C ARG A 635 -14.99 -2.34 7.23
N ARG A 636 -16.00 -2.48 8.13
CA ARG A 636 -17.11 -1.54 8.24
C ARG A 636 -16.61 -0.12 8.49
N GLY A 637 -15.74 0.09 9.47
CA GLY A 637 -15.18 1.38 9.80
C GLY A 637 -14.45 2.07 8.62
N ARG A 638 -13.91 1.31 7.66
CA ARG A 638 -13.29 1.86 6.44
C ARG A 638 -14.31 2.31 5.40
N VAL A 639 -15.37 1.52 5.23
CA VAL A 639 -16.49 1.88 4.35
C VAL A 639 -17.18 3.15 4.85
N LEU A 640 -17.24 3.37 6.17
CA LEU A 640 -17.92 4.51 6.78
C LEU A 640 -17.09 5.80 6.86
N ARG A 641 -15.89 5.84 6.32
CA ARG A 641 -15.09 7.07 6.30
C ARG A 641 -15.77 8.17 5.51
N LYS A 642 -15.64 9.41 6.01
CA LYS A 642 -16.23 10.57 5.36
C LYS A 642 -15.50 10.92 4.07
N PHE A 643 -16.29 11.27 3.07
CA PHE A 643 -15.83 11.76 1.80
C PHE A 643 -16.75 12.89 1.30
N LYS A 644 -16.20 13.79 0.50
CA LYS A 644 -16.97 14.94 -0.02
C LYS A 644 -18.14 14.43 -0.88
N GLY A 645 -19.37 14.80 -0.52
CA GLY A 645 -20.59 14.38 -1.21
C GLY A 645 -21.23 13.09 -0.68
N LYS A 646 -20.52 12.27 0.07
CA LYS A 646 -21.01 11.02 0.64
C LYS A 646 -21.90 11.28 1.87
N LYS A 647 -23.20 11.05 1.75
CA LYS A 647 -24.19 11.23 2.84
C LYS A 647 -24.40 9.94 3.62
N PHE A 648 -24.49 8.81 2.93
CA PHE A 648 -24.70 7.48 3.48
C PHE A 648 -23.77 6.49 2.79
N ALA A 649 -23.50 5.37 3.47
CA ALA A 649 -22.92 4.19 2.87
C ALA A 649 -23.96 3.08 2.78
N LYS A 650 -23.79 2.14 1.84
CA LYS A 650 -24.61 0.93 1.72
C LYS A 650 -23.72 -0.29 1.89
N ILE A 651 -24.11 -1.23 2.73
CA ILE A 651 -23.40 -2.47 2.99
C ILE A 651 -24.30 -3.65 2.68
N TYR A 652 -23.93 -4.41 1.65
CA TYR A 652 -24.54 -5.67 1.28
C TYR A 652 -23.68 -6.80 1.84
N ASP A 653 -24.20 -7.56 2.81
CA ASP A 653 -23.47 -8.63 3.48
C ASP A 653 -24.08 -9.98 3.12
N PHE A 654 -23.28 -10.85 2.48
CA PHE A 654 -23.72 -12.16 2.01
C PHE A 654 -23.68 -13.18 3.15
N ILE A 655 -24.81 -13.38 3.77
CA ILE A 655 -25.05 -14.28 4.90
C ILE A 655 -25.25 -15.70 4.39
N THR A 656 -24.45 -16.65 4.84
CA THR A 656 -24.58 -18.04 4.41
C THR A 656 -25.40 -18.85 5.39
N LEU A 657 -26.62 -19.18 5.01
CA LEU A 657 -27.45 -20.20 5.67
C LEU A 657 -27.28 -21.53 4.93
N PRO A 658 -26.69 -22.57 5.55
CA PRO A 658 -26.46 -23.84 4.84
C PRO A 658 -27.72 -24.46 4.24
N ILE A 659 -28.86 -24.27 4.88
CA ILE A 659 -30.17 -24.77 4.46
C ILE A 659 -31.14 -23.59 4.37
N SER A 660 -32.03 -23.55 3.39
CA SER A 660 -33.03 -22.49 3.27
C SER A 660 -34.04 -22.53 4.45
N LEU A 661 -34.65 -21.40 4.81
CA LEU A 661 -35.62 -21.33 5.91
C LEU A 661 -36.80 -22.24 5.69
N GLU A 662 -37.21 -22.43 4.45
CA GLU A 662 -38.35 -23.26 4.04
C GLU A 662 -38.05 -24.77 4.21
N GLU A 663 -36.78 -25.15 4.04
CA GLU A 663 -36.32 -26.53 4.02
C GLU A 663 -35.81 -27.06 5.37
N VAL A 664 -35.49 -26.18 6.33
CA VAL A 664 -34.91 -26.59 7.62
C VAL A 664 -35.71 -27.69 8.30
N ASN A 665 -37.06 -27.63 8.24
CA ASN A 665 -37.94 -28.60 8.83
C ASN A 665 -37.98 -29.95 8.07
N ILE A 666 -37.46 -30.01 6.85
CA ILE A 666 -37.42 -31.23 6.03
C ILE A 666 -36.20 -32.08 6.38
N TYR A 667 -35.10 -31.41 6.80
CA TYR A 667 -33.85 -32.09 7.17
C TYR A 667 -33.93 -32.70 8.58
N SER A 668 -33.20 -33.78 8.79
CA SER A 668 -33.12 -34.42 10.11
C SER A 668 -32.45 -33.49 11.14
N ASN A 669 -32.84 -33.60 12.40
CA ASN A 669 -32.26 -32.83 13.50
C ASN A 669 -30.73 -32.96 13.58
N ASP A 670 -30.18 -34.12 13.21
CA ASP A 670 -28.71 -34.32 13.20
C ASP A 670 -28.05 -33.40 12.18
N ILE A 671 -28.60 -33.27 10.98
CA ILE A 671 -28.09 -32.38 9.91
C ILE A 671 -28.19 -30.93 10.35
N VAL A 672 -29.36 -30.52 10.85
CA VAL A 672 -29.60 -29.13 11.32
C VAL A 672 -28.63 -28.77 12.46
N ASN A 673 -28.41 -29.68 13.42
CA ASN A 673 -27.47 -29.44 14.52
C ASN A 673 -26.01 -29.26 14.05
N ASN A 674 -25.58 -29.94 12.98
CA ASN A 674 -24.24 -29.79 12.43
C ASN A 674 -24.01 -28.40 11.78
N VAL A 675 -25.06 -27.69 11.38
CA VAL A 675 -24.99 -26.39 10.74
C VAL A 675 -25.31 -25.20 11.65
N LYS A 676 -26.01 -25.44 12.78
CA LYS A 676 -26.41 -24.39 13.75
C LYS A 676 -25.26 -23.48 14.19
N GLY A 677 -24.04 -24.03 14.33
CA GLY A 677 -22.88 -23.26 14.73
C GLY A 677 -22.45 -22.23 13.70
N LEU A 678 -22.65 -22.46 12.40
CA LEU A 678 -22.44 -21.46 11.36
C LEU A 678 -23.53 -20.40 11.42
N VAL A 679 -24.78 -20.82 11.41
CA VAL A 679 -25.95 -19.92 11.43
C VAL A 679 -25.87 -18.96 12.61
N LYS A 680 -25.53 -19.47 13.81
CA LYS A 680 -25.35 -18.65 15.01
C LYS A 680 -24.32 -17.53 14.83
N ARG A 681 -23.18 -17.83 14.23
CA ARG A 681 -22.15 -16.82 13.95
C ARG A 681 -22.60 -15.79 12.92
N GLU A 682 -23.33 -16.23 11.89
CA GLU A 682 -23.89 -15.32 10.90
C GLU A 682 -24.90 -14.37 11.56
N ILE A 683 -25.78 -14.86 12.44
CA ILE A 683 -26.77 -14.04 13.17
C ILE A 683 -26.05 -13.00 14.06
N ILE A 684 -25.04 -13.39 14.83
CA ILE A 684 -24.30 -12.47 15.70
C ILE A 684 -23.69 -11.33 14.85
N ARG A 685 -23.12 -11.66 13.69
CA ARG A 685 -22.61 -10.65 12.77
C ARG A 685 -23.71 -9.76 12.21
N MET A 686 -24.85 -10.35 11.78
CA MET A 686 -26.00 -9.57 11.31
C MET A 686 -26.48 -8.58 12.36
N GLN A 687 -26.64 -9.02 13.62
CA GLN A 687 -27.07 -8.16 14.73
C GLN A 687 -26.07 -7.00 14.96
N ASP A 688 -24.77 -7.27 14.94
CA ASP A 688 -23.75 -6.22 15.13
C ASP A 688 -23.79 -5.17 14.01
N PHE A 689 -24.00 -5.57 12.77
CA PHE A 689 -24.19 -4.62 11.66
C PHE A 689 -25.52 -3.90 11.75
N ASN A 690 -26.59 -4.63 12.08
CA ASN A 690 -27.96 -4.12 12.10
C ASN A 690 -28.18 -3.07 13.20
N ASN A 691 -27.65 -3.30 14.40
CA ASN A 691 -27.80 -2.41 15.56
C ASN A 691 -27.29 -0.98 15.35
N LEU A 692 -26.41 -0.76 14.40
CA LEU A 692 -25.82 0.55 14.09
C LEU A 692 -26.25 1.10 12.72
N SER A 693 -27.11 0.39 12.00
CA SER A 693 -27.63 0.80 10.69
C SER A 693 -28.77 1.79 10.80
N GLU A 694 -29.08 2.50 9.71
CA GLU A 694 -30.23 3.41 9.59
C GLU A 694 -31.55 2.66 9.33
N ASN A 695 -31.49 1.34 9.04
CA ASN A 695 -32.64 0.51 8.69
C ASN A 695 -32.77 -0.76 9.56
N PRO A 696 -32.63 -0.72 10.90
CA PRO A 696 -32.57 -1.92 11.73
C PRO A 696 -33.87 -2.72 11.66
N TYR A 697 -35.03 -2.05 11.67
CA TYR A 697 -36.35 -2.73 11.74
C TYR A 697 -36.63 -3.65 10.56
N ILE A 698 -36.09 -3.35 9.37
CA ILE A 698 -36.27 -4.18 8.17
C ILE A 698 -35.59 -5.55 8.33
N ASN A 699 -34.47 -5.58 9.02
CA ASN A 699 -33.65 -6.79 9.17
C ASN A 699 -33.99 -7.61 10.42
N ASP A 700 -34.68 -7.01 11.41
CA ASP A 700 -35.05 -7.68 12.66
C ASP A 700 -36.00 -8.83 12.39
N GLU A 701 -36.94 -8.71 11.46
CA GLU A 701 -37.85 -9.77 11.04
C GLU A 701 -37.08 -10.97 10.47
N LEU A 702 -36.15 -10.73 9.56
CA LEU A 702 -35.30 -11.78 8.98
C LEU A 702 -34.46 -12.49 10.07
N ILE A 703 -33.87 -11.73 10.99
CA ILE A 703 -33.11 -12.30 12.11
C ILE A 703 -33.99 -13.19 12.97
N TYR A 704 -35.22 -12.74 13.28
CA TYR A 704 -36.19 -13.50 14.04
C TYR A 704 -36.56 -14.80 13.32
N ASP A 705 -36.87 -14.74 12.03
CA ASP A 705 -37.25 -15.92 11.23
C ASP A 705 -36.13 -16.96 11.20
N ILE A 706 -34.85 -16.51 11.07
CA ILE A 706 -33.69 -17.42 11.11
C ILE A 706 -33.58 -18.08 12.49
N LEU A 707 -33.74 -17.32 13.59
CA LEU A 707 -33.68 -17.85 14.95
C LEU A 707 -34.75 -18.91 15.20
N VAL A 708 -35.97 -18.64 14.76
CA VAL A 708 -37.09 -19.54 14.92
C VAL A 708 -36.93 -20.80 14.05
N SER A 709 -36.63 -20.65 12.76
CA SER A 709 -36.54 -21.78 11.84
C SER A 709 -35.42 -22.76 12.23
N TYR A 710 -34.30 -22.26 12.71
CA TYR A 710 -33.17 -23.10 13.16
C TYR A 710 -33.23 -23.48 14.65
N ASP A 711 -34.26 -23.09 15.38
CA ASP A 711 -34.38 -23.28 16.85
C ASP A 711 -33.08 -22.87 17.57
N ILE A 712 -32.65 -21.61 17.35
CA ILE A 712 -31.47 -21.04 17.97
C ILE A 712 -31.86 -20.06 19.06
N ARG A 713 -31.33 -20.29 20.28
CA ARG A 713 -31.45 -19.36 21.40
C ARG A 713 -30.08 -18.69 21.59
N LEU A 714 -30.08 -17.37 21.56
CA LEU A 714 -28.88 -16.58 21.89
C LEU A 714 -28.93 -16.23 23.38
N ASN A 715 -27.96 -16.69 24.15
CA ASN A 715 -27.80 -16.27 25.54
C ASN A 715 -26.94 -15.01 25.57
N GLU A 716 -27.26 -14.03 26.43
CA GLU A 716 -26.51 -12.78 26.56
C GLU A 716 -25.01 -13.01 26.83
N GLU A 717 -24.62 -14.06 27.56
CA GLU A 717 -23.23 -14.44 27.78
C GLU A 717 -22.50 -15.02 26.56
N GLU A 718 -23.19 -15.46 25.53
CA GLU A 718 -22.61 -16.04 24.31
C GLU A 718 -22.39 -15.00 23.20
N VAL A 719 -23.03 -13.83 23.31
CA VAL A 719 -22.75 -12.69 22.45
C VAL A 719 -21.34 -12.15 22.74
N ASP A 720 -20.89 -12.25 24.00
CA ASP A 720 -19.54 -11.84 24.43
C ASP A 720 -18.47 -12.95 24.33
N LYS A 721 -18.87 -14.22 24.28
CA LYS A 721 -17.97 -15.37 24.17
C LYS A 721 -18.18 -16.08 22.85
N ASN A 722 -17.47 -15.65 21.82
CA ASN A 722 -17.40 -16.37 20.55
C ASN A 722 -17.03 -17.85 20.76
N VAL A 723 -17.98 -18.71 20.65
CA VAL A 723 -17.82 -20.17 20.73
C VAL A 723 -17.22 -20.66 19.41
N ILE A 724 -16.16 -21.45 19.52
CA ILE A 724 -15.44 -22.20 18.48
C ILE A 724 -16.37 -23.01 17.59
#